data_ec421e8f9c20e3c60671103266c19311
#
_entry.id   ec421e8f9c20e3c60671103266c19311
#
_cell.length_a   1.000
_cell.length_b   1.000
_cell.length_c   1.000
_cell.angle_alpha   90.00
_cell.angle_beta   90.00
_cell.angle_gamma   90.00
#
_symmetry.space_group_name_H-M   'P 1'
#
loop_
_entity.id
_entity.type
_entity.pdbx_description
1 polymer ?
#
loop_
_entity_poly.entity_id
_entity_poly.type
_entity_poly.pdbx_seq_one_letter_code
_entity_poly.pdbx_strand_id
1 'polypeptide(L)'
;MNNIWKSKDISLATKCRLVSGIVFPIATYGCETWMLKKMDLKSLFICMLLGCLLCYSNAQQDGNDCIKANAKSCGECIQVGANCGWCTEPDFLKQGEPTSARCDVLESLKKRCKEIENPRGDKKVVLNKAVTNRNHGTDERKPEDITQIQPQKMELTLRSGEPQTFELKFKRAEDYPIDLYYLMDLSFSMKDDLENVKNLGTNLMREMQDITSDFRIGFGSFVEKTVMPYISTTPAKLLNPCTGDQNCTSPFSYKNVLKLTNNGNQFNTLVGQQQISGNLDSPEGGFDAIMQVAVCGEHIGWRNVTRLLVFSTDAGFHFAGDGKLGGIVLPNDGKCHLENGMYTMSHYYDYPSIAHLVQKLSDNNIQTIFAVTEEFQPVYKELKNLIPKSAVGTLSSNSSNVIKLIIDAYNSLSSEVILENSKLPEGVTINYVSHCKNGLVNTGENGRKCSNISIGDEVMFNISITAHKCPKKGQEETVKIKPLGFTEEVEIKLKFVCECECHDKGIPNSPKCNDGNGTFECGACRCNEGRIGRLCECSTEEVNSDDLDANCRRDNGTDICSTNGDCICGECVCKKRDNPSEIYSGKYCECDNFNCDRSNNMICGGNGECVCRVCKCSPSYTGSACDCSLNTSTCLAKNGQICNGRGNCECGTCKCTDPKFQGPTCEICPTCPGVCAEHKECVQCRTFNTGEKKDTCEADCSYFNLTKVNDRDKLPQPGQATALTHCKERDASDCWFYFTYGVNNTENDIHVHVVDVLECPTGPDIIPIVAGVVAGIVLIGLALLLIWKLLMIIHDRREFAKFEKEKMNAKWDTGENPIYKSAVTTVINPKYEGK
;
A
#
# COMPACT_ATOMS: atom_id res chain seq x y z
N MET A 1 -40.44 11.58 -17.97
CA MET A 1 -39.40 12.61 -18.12
C MET A 1 -39.92 14.02 -18.32
N ASN A 2 -40.88 14.28 -19.24
CA ASN A 2 -41.39 15.67 -19.43
C ASN A 2 -41.95 16.34 -18.18
N ASN A 3 -42.50 15.59 -17.25
CA ASN A 3 -43.08 16.12 -15.99
C ASN A 3 -41.99 16.48 -14.97
N ILE A 4 -40.84 15.78 -14.97
CA ILE A 4 -39.72 16.07 -14.06
C ILE A 4 -39.00 17.35 -14.48
N TRP A 5 -38.82 17.55 -15.80
CA TRP A 5 -38.20 18.76 -16.33
C TRP A 5 -39.06 20.02 -16.16
N LYS A 6 -40.37 19.89 -16.13
CA LYS A 6 -41.31 21.01 -15.98
C LYS A 6 -41.63 21.34 -14.51
N SER A 7 -41.27 20.48 -13.54
CA SER A 7 -41.47 20.75 -12.12
C SER A 7 -40.55 21.87 -11.63
N LYS A 8 -41.07 22.89 -10.99
CA LYS A 8 -40.33 23.98 -10.38
C LYS A 8 -39.73 23.59 -9.02
N ASP A 9 -40.24 22.49 -8.44
CA ASP A 9 -39.87 22.04 -7.10
C ASP A 9 -38.65 21.12 -7.06
N ILE A 10 -38.09 20.75 -8.21
CA ILE A 10 -36.88 19.91 -8.31
C ILE A 10 -35.72 20.77 -8.80
N SER A 11 -34.65 20.83 -8.00
CA SER A 11 -33.47 21.61 -8.33
C SER A 11 -32.79 21.12 -9.63
N LEU A 12 -32.16 22.01 -10.36
CA LEU A 12 -31.47 21.69 -11.61
C LEU A 12 -30.38 20.61 -11.38
N ALA A 13 -29.69 20.67 -10.24
CA ALA A 13 -28.69 19.67 -9.85
C ALA A 13 -29.29 18.28 -9.66
N THR A 14 -30.48 18.17 -9.07
CA THR A 14 -31.23 16.90 -8.90
C THR A 14 -31.72 16.37 -10.25
N LYS A 15 -32.17 17.27 -11.15
CA LYS A 15 -32.54 16.90 -12.52
C LYS A 15 -31.37 16.35 -13.32
N CYS A 16 -30.19 16.96 -13.19
CA CYS A 16 -28.95 16.48 -13.83
C CYS A 16 -28.50 15.12 -13.26
N ARG A 17 -28.60 14.91 -11.94
CA ARG A 17 -28.29 13.62 -11.29
C ARG A 17 -29.22 12.50 -11.75
N LEU A 18 -30.51 12.78 -11.91
CA LEU A 18 -31.48 11.82 -12.44
C LEU A 18 -31.23 11.48 -13.92
N VAL A 19 -30.77 12.43 -14.73
CA VAL A 19 -30.36 12.18 -16.11
C VAL A 19 -29.07 11.36 -16.17
N SER A 20 -28.05 11.71 -15.40
CA SER A 20 -26.80 10.95 -15.40
C SER A 20 -26.93 9.55 -14.79
N GLY A 21 -27.75 9.38 -13.75
CA GLY A 21 -27.92 8.09 -13.06
C GLY A 21 -28.87 7.09 -13.74
N ILE A 22 -29.84 7.58 -14.53
CA ILE A 22 -30.90 6.73 -15.11
C ILE A 22 -30.85 6.72 -16.65
N VAL A 23 -30.64 7.89 -17.26
CA VAL A 23 -30.71 8.03 -18.71
C VAL A 23 -29.44 7.59 -19.41
N PHE A 24 -28.28 7.90 -18.83
CA PHE A 24 -26.98 7.49 -19.37
C PHE A 24 -26.78 5.97 -19.38
N PRO A 25 -27.04 5.21 -18.31
CA PRO A 25 -26.98 3.75 -18.35
C PRO A 25 -28.00 3.12 -19.31
N ILE A 26 -29.22 3.68 -19.41
CA ILE A 26 -30.25 3.17 -20.34
C ILE A 26 -29.88 3.49 -21.78
N ALA A 27 -29.30 4.65 -22.05
CA ALA A 27 -28.85 5.01 -23.39
C ALA A 27 -27.61 4.22 -23.83
N THR A 28 -26.67 3.92 -22.91
CA THR A 28 -25.52 3.06 -23.21
C THR A 28 -25.90 1.60 -23.39
N TYR A 29 -26.87 1.08 -22.62
CA TYR A 29 -27.39 -0.29 -22.81
C TYR A 29 -28.25 -0.44 -24.08
N GLY A 30 -28.89 0.65 -24.55
CA GLY A 30 -29.67 0.67 -25.78
C GLY A 30 -28.82 0.88 -27.05
N CYS A 31 -27.59 1.38 -26.94
CA CYS A 31 -26.71 1.62 -28.08
C CYS A 31 -26.07 0.37 -28.70
N GLU A 32 -26.06 -0.76 -27.98
CA GLU A 32 -25.56 -2.04 -28.52
C GLU A 32 -26.51 -2.67 -29.59
N THR A 33 -27.73 -2.20 -29.70
CA THR A 33 -28.74 -2.82 -30.58
C THR A 33 -29.27 -1.94 -31.72
N TRP A 34 -28.87 -0.65 -31.82
CA TRP A 34 -29.36 0.22 -32.90
C TRP A 34 -28.23 0.95 -33.64
N MET A 35 -28.00 0.56 -34.87
CA MET A 35 -27.09 1.18 -35.84
C MET A 35 -27.28 2.71 -35.92
N LEU A 36 -26.23 3.45 -35.50
CA LEU A 36 -26.06 4.87 -35.86
C LEU A 36 -25.84 5.03 -37.38
N LYS A 37 -26.89 5.06 -38.12
CA LYS A 37 -26.89 5.63 -39.48
C LYS A 37 -27.42 7.06 -39.41
N LYS A 38 -26.51 8.02 -39.68
CA LYS A 38 -26.73 9.46 -39.89
C LYS A 38 -26.98 10.31 -38.66
N MET A 39 -25.94 10.58 -37.90
CA MET A 39 -25.73 11.90 -37.30
C MET A 39 -24.39 12.45 -37.75
N ASP A 40 -24.44 13.68 -38.26
CA ASP A 40 -23.29 14.40 -38.80
C ASP A 40 -22.21 14.58 -37.70
N LEU A 41 -20.97 14.16 -37.98
CA LEU A 41 -19.81 14.26 -37.01
C LEU A 41 -19.63 15.70 -36.49
N LYS A 42 -20.07 16.71 -37.25
CA LYS A 42 -20.01 18.11 -36.82
C LYS A 42 -20.96 18.44 -35.69
N SER A 43 -22.16 17.83 -35.64
CA SER A 43 -23.12 18.05 -34.54
C SER A 43 -22.64 17.41 -33.24
N LEU A 44 -21.97 16.25 -33.31
CA LEU A 44 -21.36 15.61 -32.15
C LEU A 44 -20.16 16.41 -31.57
N PHE A 45 -19.34 16.98 -32.45
CA PHE A 45 -18.20 17.83 -32.09
C PHE A 45 -18.63 19.15 -31.46
N ILE A 46 -19.75 19.76 -31.96
CA ILE A 46 -20.33 20.97 -31.39
C ILE A 46 -20.96 20.70 -30.02
N CYS A 47 -21.61 19.56 -29.80
CA CYS A 47 -22.13 19.17 -28.51
C CYS A 47 -21.02 18.82 -27.51
N MET A 48 -19.90 18.20 -27.94
CA MET A 48 -18.70 18.01 -27.11
C MET A 48 -18.01 19.34 -26.78
N LEU A 49 -17.87 20.25 -27.74
CA LEU A 49 -17.28 21.58 -27.51
C LEU A 49 -18.14 22.45 -26.59
N LEU A 50 -19.47 22.42 -26.75
CA LEU A 50 -20.40 23.10 -25.84
C LEU A 50 -20.43 22.45 -24.46
N GLY A 51 -20.33 21.12 -24.37
CA GLY A 51 -20.18 20.40 -23.12
C GLY A 51 -18.84 20.72 -22.41
N CYS A 52 -17.74 20.77 -23.14
CA CYS A 52 -16.43 21.18 -22.61
C CYS A 52 -16.40 22.66 -22.23
N LEU A 53 -17.03 23.56 -23.02
CA LEU A 53 -17.13 24.98 -22.66
C LEU A 53 -18.03 25.23 -21.43
N LEU A 54 -19.08 24.46 -21.26
CA LEU A 54 -19.92 24.49 -20.06
C LEU A 54 -19.23 23.84 -18.82
N CYS A 55 -18.37 22.85 -19.04
CA CYS A 55 -17.47 22.34 -17.98
C CYS A 55 -16.36 23.32 -17.65
N TYR A 56 -15.80 24.05 -18.64
CA TYR A 56 -14.77 25.06 -18.41
C TYR A 56 -15.31 26.33 -17.70
N SER A 57 -16.58 26.69 -17.94
CA SER A 57 -17.21 27.82 -17.25
C SER A 57 -17.67 27.49 -15.82
N ASN A 58 -17.83 26.20 -15.47
CA ASN A 58 -18.10 25.76 -14.10
C ASN A 58 -16.81 25.45 -13.30
N ALA A 59 -15.63 25.47 -13.93
CA ALA A 59 -14.34 25.30 -13.25
C ALA A 59 -13.76 26.61 -12.69
N GLN A 60 -14.49 27.74 -12.75
CA GLN A 60 -14.08 29.04 -12.22
C GLN A 60 -15.03 29.61 -11.17
N GLN A 61 -15.66 28.76 -10.38
CA GLN A 61 -16.24 29.14 -9.10
C GLN A 61 -15.58 28.34 -7.98
N ASP A 62 -14.24 28.38 -7.92
CA ASP A 62 -13.52 28.14 -6.69
C ASP A 62 -13.81 29.31 -5.75
N GLY A 63 -14.79 29.10 -4.89
CA GLY A 63 -15.06 30.06 -3.83
C GLY A 63 -13.77 30.22 -3.00
N ASN A 64 -13.31 31.44 -2.83
CA ASN A 64 -12.12 31.85 -2.09
C ASN A 64 -12.05 31.15 -0.72
N ASP A 65 -11.20 30.15 -0.60
CA ASP A 65 -11.07 29.33 0.62
C ASP A 65 -10.67 30.17 1.83
N CYS A 66 -9.92 31.28 1.61
CA CYS A 66 -9.53 32.22 2.67
C CYS A 66 -10.75 32.88 3.31
N ILE A 67 -11.76 33.27 2.51
CA ILE A 67 -13.02 33.88 3.02
C ILE A 67 -13.90 32.80 3.66
N LYS A 68 -14.00 31.61 3.03
CA LYS A 68 -14.81 30.49 3.54
C LYS A 68 -14.39 30.02 4.93
N ALA A 69 -13.10 30.11 5.24
CA ALA A 69 -12.56 29.71 6.53
C ALA A 69 -13.08 30.53 7.70
N ASN A 70 -13.65 31.72 7.43
CA ASN A 70 -14.17 32.64 8.43
C ASN A 70 -13.21 32.90 9.59
N ALA A 71 -11.91 33.05 9.25
CA ALA A 71 -10.81 33.18 10.20
C ALA A 71 -11.03 34.44 11.08
N LYS A 72 -10.93 34.27 12.39
CA LYS A 72 -11.12 35.35 13.38
C LYS A 72 -9.81 36.00 13.82
N SER A 73 -8.68 35.37 13.48
CA SER A 73 -7.34 35.88 13.80
C SER A 73 -6.39 35.75 12.59
N CYS A 74 -5.29 36.48 12.64
CA CYS A 74 -4.24 36.37 11.64
C CYS A 74 -3.67 34.97 11.57
N GLY A 75 -3.42 34.31 12.70
CA GLY A 75 -2.94 32.95 12.77
C GLY A 75 -3.89 31.95 12.10
N GLU A 76 -5.19 32.06 12.36
CA GLU A 76 -6.18 31.22 11.68
C GLU A 76 -6.18 31.45 10.16
N CYS A 77 -6.08 32.70 9.71
CA CYS A 77 -6.06 33.06 8.29
C CYS A 77 -4.85 32.45 7.55
N ILE A 78 -3.65 32.59 8.11
CA ILE A 78 -2.43 32.13 7.47
C ILE A 78 -2.32 30.60 7.44
N GLN A 79 -3.07 29.90 8.29
CA GLN A 79 -3.11 28.42 8.31
C GLN A 79 -4.04 27.85 7.23
N VAL A 80 -4.95 28.63 6.65
CA VAL A 80 -5.84 28.19 5.56
C VAL A 80 -5.05 27.82 4.31
N GLY A 81 -4.02 28.61 3.99
CA GLY A 81 -3.17 28.36 2.84
C GLY A 81 -2.16 29.48 2.55
N ALA A 82 -1.17 29.17 1.74
CA ALA A 82 -0.09 30.08 1.41
C ALA A 82 -0.56 31.36 0.67
N ASN A 83 -1.70 31.29 -0.01
CA ASN A 83 -2.27 32.41 -0.77
C ASN A 83 -3.13 33.36 0.09
N CYS A 84 -3.44 32.95 1.34
CA CYS A 84 -4.23 33.79 2.25
C CYS A 84 -3.34 34.78 2.98
N GLY A 85 -3.79 36.01 3.10
CA GLY A 85 -3.15 37.08 3.86
C GLY A 85 -4.14 37.73 4.81
N TRP A 86 -3.62 38.43 5.81
CA TRP A 86 -4.41 39.14 6.80
C TRP A 86 -4.07 40.63 6.78
N CYS A 87 -5.10 41.43 6.69
CA CYS A 87 -4.90 42.90 6.76
C CYS A 87 -4.80 43.38 8.20
N THR A 88 -3.70 44.05 8.55
CA THR A 88 -3.43 44.56 9.90
C THR A 88 -3.84 46.04 10.08
N GLU A 89 -4.24 46.72 9.02
CA GLU A 89 -4.69 48.11 9.12
C GLU A 89 -5.87 48.24 10.09
N PRO A 90 -5.81 49.16 11.11
CA PRO A 90 -6.90 49.29 12.09
C PRO A 90 -8.25 49.61 11.46
N ASP A 91 -8.30 50.51 10.49
CA ASP A 91 -9.52 51.02 9.88
C ASP A 91 -9.92 50.34 8.56
N PHE A 92 -9.43 49.12 8.33
CA PHE A 92 -9.68 48.35 7.11
C PHE A 92 -11.13 47.95 6.90
N LEU A 93 -11.82 47.58 7.98
CA LEU A 93 -13.17 47.06 7.92
C LEU A 93 -14.21 48.17 7.78
N LYS A 94 -15.12 48.03 6.82
CA LYS A 94 -16.30 48.86 6.69
C LYS A 94 -17.33 48.54 7.79
N GLN A 95 -18.26 49.45 7.99
CA GLN A 95 -19.34 49.24 8.92
C GLN A 95 -20.16 48.02 8.53
N GLY A 96 -20.34 47.06 9.47
CA GLY A 96 -21.05 45.81 9.22
C GLY A 96 -20.20 44.66 8.62
N GLU A 97 -18.91 44.91 8.28
CA GLU A 97 -18.03 43.78 7.86
C GLU A 97 -17.50 43.03 9.09
N PRO A 98 -17.52 41.68 9.07
CA PRO A 98 -16.98 40.85 10.15
C PRO A 98 -15.45 40.90 10.18
N THR A 99 -14.85 40.58 11.33
CA THR A 99 -13.38 40.48 11.48
C THR A 99 -12.74 39.58 10.45
N SER A 100 -13.42 38.48 10.06
CA SER A 100 -12.95 37.53 9.05
C SER A 100 -12.77 38.12 7.64
N ALA A 101 -13.35 39.32 7.36
CA ALA A 101 -13.11 40.02 6.09
C ALA A 101 -11.67 40.55 5.96
N ARG A 102 -10.86 40.51 7.05
CA ARG A 102 -9.42 40.78 7.02
C ARG A 102 -8.63 39.64 6.35
N CYS A 103 -9.20 38.44 6.26
CA CYS A 103 -8.61 37.27 5.63
C CYS A 103 -9.10 37.12 4.20
N ASP A 104 -8.22 37.25 3.24
CA ASP A 104 -8.57 37.12 1.82
C ASP A 104 -7.33 36.67 1.03
N VAL A 105 -7.56 36.28 -0.23
CA VAL A 105 -6.45 35.99 -1.16
C VAL A 105 -5.60 37.25 -1.35
N LEU A 106 -4.28 37.04 -1.32
CA LEU A 106 -3.30 38.15 -1.41
C LEU A 106 -3.56 39.14 -2.55
N GLU A 107 -3.94 38.67 -3.73
CA GLU A 107 -4.20 39.50 -4.90
C GLU A 107 -5.41 40.41 -4.68
N SER A 108 -6.45 39.95 -4.02
CA SER A 108 -7.63 40.73 -3.65
C SER A 108 -7.30 41.71 -2.53
N LEU A 109 -6.54 41.23 -1.53
CA LEU A 109 -6.20 42.01 -0.36
C LEU A 109 -5.27 43.20 -0.68
N LYS A 110 -4.31 43.04 -1.58
CA LYS A 110 -3.42 44.10 -2.05
C LYS A 110 -4.13 45.27 -2.68
N LYS A 111 -5.35 45.08 -3.18
CA LYS A 111 -6.17 46.18 -3.75
C LYS A 111 -6.84 47.02 -2.69
N ARG A 112 -6.98 46.51 -1.46
CA ARG A 112 -7.78 47.10 -0.37
C ARG A 112 -6.96 47.47 0.85
N CYS A 113 -5.81 46.83 1.07
CA CYS A 113 -4.99 46.90 2.26
C CYS A 113 -3.52 47.11 1.89
N LYS A 114 -2.85 48.04 2.62
CA LYS A 114 -1.42 48.31 2.42
C LYS A 114 -0.53 47.51 3.34
N GLU A 115 -1.01 47.19 4.54
CA GLU A 115 -0.27 46.42 5.56
C GLU A 115 -0.85 45.02 5.67
N ILE A 116 -0.20 44.05 5.00
CA ILE A 116 -0.66 42.67 4.92
C ILE A 116 0.35 41.76 5.56
N GLU A 117 -0.07 40.98 6.55
CA GLU A 117 0.66 39.85 7.10
C GLU A 117 0.46 38.61 6.21
N ASN A 118 1.55 38.13 5.71
CA ASN A 118 1.63 36.87 4.96
C ASN A 118 3.04 36.29 5.12
N PRO A 119 3.38 35.81 6.32
CA PRO A 119 4.70 35.22 6.56
C PRO A 119 4.91 34.00 5.65
N ARG A 120 6.11 33.91 5.08
CA ARG A 120 6.49 32.85 4.15
C ARG A 120 7.33 31.80 4.85
N GLY A 121 7.32 30.60 4.26
CA GLY A 121 8.27 29.57 4.61
C GLY A 121 9.70 30.00 4.21
N ASP A 122 10.69 29.44 4.90
CA ASP A 122 12.12 29.68 4.65
C ASP A 122 12.92 28.39 4.79
N LYS A 123 14.09 28.38 4.14
CA LYS A 123 15.03 27.25 4.24
C LYS A 123 16.42 27.78 4.58
N LYS A 124 17.02 27.21 5.62
CA LYS A 124 18.38 27.53 6.07
C LYS A 124 19.21 26.24 6.11
N VAL A 125 20.31 26.24 5.35
CA VAL A 125 21.30 25.16 5.42
C VAL A 125 22.27 25.45 6.57
N VAL A 126 22.32 24.53 7.54
CA VAL A 126 23.13 24.68 8.76
C VAL A 126 24.49 24.01 8.59
N LEU A 127 24.52 22.84 7.96
CA LEU A 127 25.76 22.11 7.67
C LEU A 127 25.74 21.62 6.23
N ASN A 128 26.75 22.01 5.45
CA ASN A 128 26.82 21.76 4.00
C ASN A 128 28.22 21.39 3.58
N LYS A 129 28.72 20.25 4.06
CA LYS A 129 30.00 19.68 3.60
C LYS A 129 29.79 19.04 2.23
N ALA A 130 30.69 19.30 1.31
CA ALA A 130 30.67 18.69 -0.02
C ALA A 130 30.90 17.17 0.06
N VAL A 131 30.29 16.44 -0.87
CA VAL A 131 30.54 14.99 -1.00
C VAL A 131 32.01 14.72 -1.39
N THR A 132 32.58 13.67 -0.81
CA THR A 132 33.99 13.33 -0.97
C THR A 132 34.17 11.88 -1.39
N ASN A 133 35.36 11.58 -1.97
CA ASN A 133 35.86 10.22 -2.17
C ASN A 133 36.99 9.93 -1.20
N ARG A 134 37.32 8.67 -1.00
CA ARG A 134 38.54 8.20 -0.38
C ARG A 134 39.51 7.73 -1.50
N ASN A 135 40.80 8.07 -1.42
CA ASN A 135 41.77 7.58 -2.39
C ASN A 135 42.21 6.17 -1.99
N HIS A 136 42.06 5.23 -2.90
CA HIS A 136 42.38 3.82 -2.69
C HIS A 136 43.84 3.64 -2.16
N GLY A 137 43.96 3.02 -0.98
CA GLY A 137 45.23 2.60 -0.39
C GLY A 137 46.15 3.74 0.12
N THR A 138 45.82 5.02 -0.08
CA THR A 138 46.67 6.17 0.27
C THR A 138 46.02 7.15 1.26
N ASP A 139 44.74 7.01 1.53
CA ASP A 139 43.98 7.95 2.31
C ASP A 139 43.82 7.49 3.76
N GLU A 140 44.43 8.24 4.69
CA GLU A 140 44.35 7.98 6.15
C GLU A 140 43.05 8.51 6.79
N ARG A 141 42.15 9.12 6.01
CA ARG A 141 40.89 9.65 6.55
C ARG A 141 40.05 8.53 7.18
N LYS A 142 39.51 8.83 8.34
CA LYS A 142 38.57 7.92 8.97
C LYS A 142 37.22 7.88 8.22
N PRO A 143 36.45 6.81 8.32
CA PRO A 143 35.12 6.74 7.68
C PRO A 143 34.21 7.93 8.03
N GLU A 144 34.35 8.48 9.25
CA GLU A 144 33.56 9.63 9.72
C GLU A 144 33.89 10.95 8.98
N ASP A 145 35.06 11.02 8.35
CA ASP A 145 35.51 12.21 7.57
C ASP A 145 35.05 12.16 6.11
N ILE A 146 34.53 11.03 5.66
CA ILE A 146 34.01 10.83 4.31
C ILE A 146 32.54 11.25 4.29
N THR A 147 32.17 12.09 3.34
CA THR A 147 30.82 12.63 3.18
C THR A 147 30.21 12.11 1.90
N GLN A 148 29.12 11.35 1.98
CA GLN A 148 28.40 10.78 0.84
C GLN A 148 27.06 11.47 0.56
N ILE A 149 26.56 12.29 1.50
CA ILE A 149 25.29 12.98 1.39
C ILE A 149 25.45 14.48 1.69
N GLN A 150 24.77 15.33 0.93
CA GLN A 150 24.83 16.79 1.05
C GLN A 150 23.44 17.40 0.76
N PRO A 151 22.94 18.34 1.60
CA PRO A 151 23.49 18.83 2.88
C PRO A 151 23.35 17.80 3.99
N GLN A 152 23.99 18.00 5.17
CA GLN A 152 23.88 17.12 6.32
C GLN A 152 22.89 17.63 7.36
N LYS A 153 22.74 18.97 7.47
CA LYS A 153 21.82 19.56 8.43
C LYS A 153 21.18 20.83 7.91
N MET A 154 19.86 20.94 8.06
CA MET A 154 19.11 22.13 7.65
C MET A 154 17.91 22.41 8.55
N GLU A 155 17.44 23.66 8.50
CA GLU A 155 16.21 24.11 9.12
C GLU A 155 15.23 24.51 8.04
N LEU A 156 13.99 24.05 8.12
CA LEU A 156 12.90 24.46 7.25
C LEU A 156 11.81 25.12 8.09
N THR A 157 11.43 26.32 7.71
CA THR A 157 10.26 27.00 8.25
C THR A 157 9.10 26.75 7.30
N LEU A 158 8.12 25.99 7.75
CA LEU A 158 6.98 25.56 6.93
C LEU A 158 5.76 26.42 7.20
N ARG A 159 5.16 26.91 6.14
CA ARG A 159 3.84 27.52 6.15
C ARG A 159 2.82 26.53 5.59
N SER A 160 1.60 26.54 6.13
CA SER A 160 0.52 25.69 5.65
C SER A 160 0.27 25.86 4.13
N GLY A 161 0.33 24.75 3.39
CA GLY A 161 0.12 24.72 1.94
C GLY A 161 1.27 25.24 1.08
N GLU A 162 2.42 25.68 1.67
CA GLU A 162 3.60 26.14 0.95
C GLU A 162 4.71 25.09 0.95
N PRO A 163 5.05 24.49 -0.20
CA PRO A 163 6.12 23.51 -0.28
C PRO A 163 7.49 24.18 -0.13
N GLN A 164 8.34 23.68 0.76
CA GLN A 164 9.74 24.05 0.84
C GLN A 164 10.59 23.00 0.13
N THR A 165 11.28 23.41 -0.94
CA THR A 165 12.06 22.52 -1.80
C THR A 165 13.55 22.76 -1.61
N PHE A 166 14.31 21.67 -1.50
CA PHE A 166 15.77 21.68 -1.44
C PHE A 166 16.35 20.55 -2.26
N GLU A 167 17.62 20.71 -2.61
CA GLU A 167 18.41 19.70 -3.30
C GLU A 167 19.16 18.84 -2.29
N LEU A 168 19.12 17.52 -2.50
CA LEU A 168 19.94 16.55 -1.80
C LEU A 168 20.82 15.84 -2.84
N LYS A 169 22.12 15.92 -2.64
CA LYS A 169 23.11 15.21 -3.45
C LYS A 169 23.57 13.97 -2.71
N PHE A 170 23.67 12.88 -3.45
CA PHE A 170 24.24 11.64 -2.96
C PHE A 170 25.32 11.16 -3.91
N LYS A 171 26.45 10.77 -3.34
CA LYS A 171 27.57 10.16 -4.06
C LYS A 171 28.11 9.01 -3.24
N ARG A 172 28.07 7.80 -3.79
CA ARG A 172 28.71 6.68 -3.14
C ARG A 172 30.22 6.83 -3.25
N ALA A 173 30.87 7.01 -2.11
CA ALA A 173 32.33 7.22 -2.09
C ALA A 173 33.07 5.98 -2.59
N GLU A 174 34.09 6.19 -3.40
CA GLU A 174 35.08 5.17 -3.79
C GLU A 174 35.87 4.74 -2.56
N ASP A 175 36.37 3.51 -2.55
CA ASP A 175 37.16 2.91 -1.44
C ASP A 175 36.48 3.02 -0.05
N TYR A 176 35.15 3.04 0.00
CA TYR A 176 34.45 3.13 1.28
C TYR A 176 34.52 1.80 2.03
N PRO A 177 34.78 1.81 3.36
CA PRO A 177 34.92 0.58 4.14
C PRO A 177 33.68 -0.31 4.09
N ILE A 178 33.91 -1.63 4.10
CA ILE A 178 32.86 -2.64 4.04
C ILE A 178 33.02 -3.67 5.16
N ASP A 179 31.95 -3.89 5.89
CA ASP A 179 31.79 -5.01 6.82
C ASP A 179 30.87 -6.03 6.17
N LEU A 180 31.31 -7.27 6.00
CA LEU A 180 30.53 -8.39 5.49
C LEU A 180 30.43 -9.49 6.54
N TYR A 181 29.21 -9.81 6.92
CA TYR A 181 28.92 -10.94 7.80
C TYR A 181 28.33 -12.08 6.99
N TYR A 182 29.01 -13.23 6.99
CA TYR A 182 28.57 -14.44 6.30
C TYR A 182 27.77 -15.33 7.26
N LEU A 183 26.49 -15.46 7.01
CA LEU A 183 25.55 -16.26 7.81
C LEU A 183 25.17 -17.49 6.99
N MET A 184 25.63 -18.65 7.45
CA MET A 184 25.52 -19.92 6.74
C MET A 184 24.60 -20.88 7.44
N ASP A 185 23.72 -21.49 6.67
CA ASP A 185 23.00 -22.69 7.02
C ASP A 185 23.99 -23.86 7.21
N LEU A 186 23.89 -24.55 8.34
CA LEU A 186 24.67 -25.75 8.65
C LEU A 186 23.75 -26.97 8.84
N SER A 187 22.57 -27.00 8.20
CA SER A 187 21.77 -28.20 8.04
C SER A 187 22.55 -29.27 7.28
N PHE A 188 22.07 -30.50 7.29
CA PHE A 188 22.78 -31.66 6.74
C PHE A 188 23.06 -31.53 5.25
N SER A 189 22.13 -30.93 4.49
CA SER A 189 22.24 -30.72 3.04
C SER A 189 23.42 -29.82 2.64
N MET A 190 23.82 -28.88 3.52
CA MET A 190 24.92 -27.91 3.28
C MET A 190 26.33 -28.45 3.56
N LYS A 191 26.49 -29.78 3.63
CA LYS A 191 27.78 -30.42 3.99
C LYS A 191 28.91 -30.11 3.01
N ASP A 192 28.67 -30.27 1.71
CA ASP A 192 29.65 -30.00 0.67
C ASP A 192 29.85 -28.50 0.42
N ASP A 193 28.84 -27.69 0.72
CA ASP A 193 28.91 -26.22 0.73
C ASP A 193 29.93 -25.72 1.76
N LEU A 194 29.88 -26.27 2.99
CA LEU A 194 30.80 -25.91 4.06
C LEU A 194 32.26 -26.14 3.67
N GLU A 195 32.56 -27.23 2.93
CA GLU A 195 33.93 -27.51 2.46
C GLU A 195 34.45 -26.41 1.53
N ASN A 196 33.62 -25.87 0.65
CA ASN A 196 33.98 -24.79 -0.25
C ASN A 196 34.09 -23.41 0.44
N VAL A 197 33.30 -23.21 1.49
CA VAL A 197 33.30 -21.95 2.27
C VAL A 197 34.52 -21.85 3.22
N LYS A 198 35.20 -22.95 3.57
CA LYS A 198 36.40 -22.97 4.45
C LYS A 198 37.51 -22.00 4.00
N ASN A 199 37.70 -21.82 2.71
CA ASN A 199 38.71 -20.92 2.17
C ASN A 199 38.16 -19.57 1.69
N LEU A 200 36.89 -19.30 1.97
CA LEU A 200 36.20 -18.09 1.52
C LEU A 200 36.89 -16.81 2.03
N GLY A 201 37.28 -16.80 3.30
CA GLY A 201 37.78 -15.59 3.97
C GLY A 201 38.96 -14.94 3.26
N THR A 202 40.04 -15.69 3.00
CA THR A 202 41.24 -15.14 2.29
C THR A 202 40.95 -14.85 0.83
N ASN A 203 40.16 -15.69 0.15
CA ASN A 203 39.84 -15.49 -1.26
C ASN A 203 38.96 -14.28 -1.48
N LEU A 204 37.88 -14.14 -0.67
CA LEU A 204 36.98 -12.99 -0.74
C LEU A 204 37.69 -11.69 -0.36
N MET A 205 38.53 -11.71 0.66
CA MET A 205 39.32 -10.52 1.04
C MET A 205 40.21 -10.05 -0.12
N ARG A 206 40.85 -10.96 -0.87
CA ARG A 206 41.65 -10.61 -2.03
C ARG A 206 40.83 -9.97 -3.14
N GLU A 207 39.67 -10.56 -3.48
CA GLU A 207 38.78 -10.03 -4.51
C GLU A 207 38.12 -8.68 -4.08
N MET A 208 37.87 -8.50 -2.79
CA MET A 208 37.31 -7.25 -2.27
C MET A 208 38.35 -6.10 -2.18
N GLN A 209 39.65 -6.40 -2.25
CA GLN A 209 40.72 -5.39 -2.28
C GLN A 209 40.67 -4.46 -3.50
N ASP A 210 40.07 -4.93 -4.60
CA ASP A 210 39.82 -4.09 -5.78
C ASP A 210 38.68 -3.08 -5.58
N ILE A 211 37.86 -3.28 -4.54
CA ILE A 211 36.68 -2.44 -4.22
C ILE A 211 36.98 -1.51 -3.04
N THR A 212 37.64 -2.05 -2.01
CA THR A 212 37.94 -1.30 -0.78
C THR A 212 39.21 -1.79 -0.11
N SER A 213 40.00 -0.85 0.39
CA SER A 213 41.21 -1.12 1.19
C SER A 213 40.92 -1.50 2.64
N ASP A 214 39.68 -1.29 3.13
CA ASP A 214 39.25 -1.55 4.51
C ASP A 214 38.05 -2.49 4.54
N PHE A 215 38.33 -3.78 4.39
CA PHE A 215 37.33 -4.85 4.41
C PHE A 215 37.45 -5.67 5.69
N ARG A 216 36.27 -6.00 6.30
CA ARG A 216 36.16 -6.95 7.40
C ARG A 216 35.15 -8.04 7.08
N ILE A 217 35.45 -9.24 7.54
CA ILE A 217 34.59 -10.40 7.38
C ILE A 217 34.31 -11.05 8.73
N GLY A 218 33.06 -11.48 8.92
CA GLY A 218 32.61 -12.25 10.08
C GLY A 218 31.86 -13.50 9.65
N PHE A 219 31.59 -14.41 10.57
CA PHE A 219 30.91 -15.64 10.29
C PHE A 219 29.95 -16.04 11.43
N GLY A 220 28.77 -16.47 11.04
CA GLY A 220 27.81 -17.13 11.87
C GLY A 220 27.11 -18.27 11.16
N SER A 221 26.51 -19.13 11.92
CA SER A 221 25.80 -20.29 11.41
C SER A 221 24.44 -20.46 12.09
N PHE A 222 23.52 -21.09 11.39
CA PHE A 222 22.21 -21.40 11.92
C PHE A 222 21.76 -22.80 11.45
N VAL A 223 20.78 -23.34 12.13
CA VAL A 223 20.03 -24.52 11.74
C VAL A 223 18.58 -24.27 12.10
N GLU A 224 18.10 -24.67 13.28
CA GLU A 224 16.68 -24.63 13.58
C GLU A 224 16.41 -24.44 15.08
N LYS A 225 15.21 -24.00 15.45
CA LYS A 225 14.76 -23.96 16.86
C LYS A 225 14.88 -25.33 17.50
N THR A 226 15.45 -25.36 18.70
CA THR A 226 15.82 -26.60 19.41
C THR A 226 14.63 -27.24 20.13
N VAL A 227 13.47 -27.31 19.49
CA VAL A 227 12.24 -27.89 20.03
C VAL A 227 11.54 -28.79 18.99
N MET A 228 10.69 -29.73 19.46
CA MET A 228 9.77 -30.43 18.58
C MET A 228 8.75 -29.45 17.96
N PRO A 229 8.32 -29.62 16.73
CA PRO A 229 8.61 -30.73 15.80
C PRO A 229 9.84 -30.49 14.91
N TYR A 230 10.54 -29.35 15.04
CA TYR A 230 11.64 -28.97 14.14
C TYR A 230 12.88 -29.85 14.30
N ILE A 231 13.18 -30.27 15.52
CA ILE A 231 14.26 -31.21 15.81
C ILE A 231 13.77 -32.41 16.62
N SER A 232 14.51 -33.52 16.56
CA SER A 232 14.27 -34.61 17.48
C SER A 232 14.87 -34.35 18.86
N THR A 233 14.04 -34.41 19.90
CA THR A 233 14.46 -34.18 21.30
C THR A 233 14.87 -35.46 22.03
N THR A 234 15.02 -36.61 21.33
CA THR A 234 15.56 -37.80 21.97
C THR A 234 17.04 -37.60 22.31
N PRO A 235 17.54 -38.12 23.47
CA PRO A 235 18.90 -37.84 23.90
C PRO A 235 19.98 -38.20 22.87
N ALA A 236 19.81 -39.29 22.13
CA ALA A 236 20.74 -39.68 21.07
C ALA A 236 20.75 -38.69 19.91
N LYS A 237 19.59 -38.15 19.54
CA LYS A 237 19.47 -37.19 18.42
C LYS A 237 19.86 -35.76 18.85
N LEU A 238 19.74 -35.42 20.12
CA LEU A 238 20.28 -34.17 20.65
C LEU A 238 21.80 -34.15 20.62
N LEU A 239 22.47 -35.31 20.74
CA LEU A 239 23.92 -35.42 20.64
C LEU A 239 24.37 -35.49 19.17
N ASN A 240 23.69 -36.28 18.36
CA ASN A 240 23.99 -36.47 16.93
C ASN A 240 22.66 -36.55 16.13
N PRO A 241 22.20 -35.44 15.53
CA PRO A 241 20.93 -35.43 14.82
C PRO A 241 20.95 -36.22 13.50
N CYS A 242 22.12 -36.41 12.91
CA CYS A 242 22.25 -37.06 11.63
C CYS A 242 21.99 -38.56 11.68
N THR A 243 21.79 -39.17 10.52
CA THR A 243 21.54 -40.60 10.37
C THR A 243 22.78 -41.33 9.82
N GLY A 244 22.92 -42.63 10.11
CA GLY A 244 24.07 -43.44 9.70
C GLY A 244 25.33 -43.15 10.52
N ASP A 245 26.51 -43.46 9.95
CA ASP A 245 27.81 -43.31 10.61
C ASP A 245 28.34 -41.85 10.57
N GLN A 246 27.50 -40.88 10.25
CA GLN A 246 27.89 -39.47 10.16
C GLN A 246 27.85 -38.78 11.53
N ASN A 247 28.94 -38.11 11.85
CA ASN A 247 29.09 -37.39 13.10
C ASN A 247 28.72 -35.89 12.87
N CYS A 248 27.58 -35.48 13.43
CA CYS A 248 27.10 -34.10 13.36
C CYS A 248 27.15 -33.43 14.72
N THR A 249 27.26 -32.10 14.73
CA THR A 249 27.14 -31.34 15.98
C THR A 249 25.68 -31.33 16.46
N SER A 250 25.49 -31.16 17.79
CA SER A 250 24.17 -30.99 18.38
C SER A 250 23.38 -29.87 17.70
N PRO A 251 22.03 -29.99 17.59
CA PRO A 251 21.22 -28.96 17.01
C PRO A 251 21.34 -27.62 17.75
N PHE A 252 21.31 -26.52 17.01
CA PHE A 252 21.34 -25.15 17.54
C PHE A 252 20.55 -24.21 16.63
N SER A 253 20.04 -23.11 17.16
CA SER A 253 19.31 -22.16 16.35
C SER A 253 20.27 -21.20 15.61
N TYR A 254 21.01 -20.36 16.33
CA TYR A 254 22.01 -19.47 15.75
C TYR A 254 23.26 -19.38 16.62
N LYS A 255 24.40 -19.29 15.93
CA LYS A 255 25.73 -19.20 16.54
C LYS A 255 26.59 -18.16 15.85
N ASN A 256 27.03 -17.14 16.61
CA ASN A 256 28.05 -16.22 16.14
C ASN A 256 29.43 -16.84 16.37
N VAL A 257 30.07 -17.29 15.32
CA VAL A 257 31.35 -18.04 15.37
C VAL A 257 32.53 -17.07 15.35
N LEU A 258 32.43 -16.02 14.52
CA LEU A 258 33.52 -15.06 14.31
C LEU A 258 32.97 -13.64 14.21
N LYS A 259 33.37 -12.81 15.18
CA LYS A 259 33.16 -11.37 15.10
C LYS A 259 33.92 -10.77 13.91
N LEU A 260 33.38 -9.71 13.31
CA LEU A 260 33.97 -9.00 12.16
C LEU A 260 35.46 -8.69 12.39
N THR A 261 36.32 -9.21 11.50
CA THR A 261 37.78 -9.09 11.55
C THR A 261 38.36 -8.81 10.16
N ASN A 262 39.56 -8.20 10.11
CA ASN A 262 40.35 -8.06 8.91
C ASN A 262 41.29 -9.24 8.66
N ASN A 263 41.21 -10.31 9.43
CA ASN A 263 42.03 -11.49 9.35
C ASN A 263 41.32 -12.65 8.65
N GLY A 264 41.50 -12.78 7.34
CA GLY A 264 40.91 -13.86 6.55
C GLY A 264 41.37 -15.27 6.93
N ASN A 265 42.59 -15.41 7.47
CA ASN A 265 43.10 -16.69 7.97
C ASN A 265 42.35 -17.16 9.23
N GLN A 266 42.00 -16.20 10.11
CA GLN A 266 41.15 -16.50 11.28
C GLN A 266 39.76 -17.00 10.85
N PHE A 267 39.17 -16.37 9.81
CA PHE A 267 37.93 -16.84 9.24
C PHE A 267 38.07 -18.28 8.75
N ASN A 268 39.04 -18.58 7.89
CA ASN A 268 39.26 -19.91 7.35
C ASN A 268 39.45 -20.96 8.45
N THR A 269 40.21 -20.61 9.49
CA THR A 269 40.47 -21.50 10.63
C THR A 269 39.19 -21.83 11.40
N LEU A 270 38.38 -20.81 11.77
CA LEU A 270 37.18 -21.01 12.60
C LEU A 270 36.05 -21.64 11.79
N VAL A 271 35.90 -21.29 10.50
CA VAL A 271 34.93 -21.96 9.60
C VAL A 271 35.32 -23.41 9.35
N GLY A 272 36.63 -23.69 9.21
CA GLY A 272 37.13 -25.03 9.05
C GLY A 272 36.87 -25.97 10.25
N GLN A 273 36.64 -25.41 11.43
CA GLN A 273 36.28 -26.12 12.64
C GLN A 273 34.76 -26.37 12.80
N GLN A 274 33.93 -25.75 11.95
CA GLN A 274 32.49 -25.95 12.01
C GLN A 274 32.12 -27.33 11.45
N GLN A 275 31.04 -27.85 11.99
CA GLN A 275 30.44 -29.12 11.60
C GLN A 275 28.97 -28.89 11.26
N ILE A 276 28.45 -29.66 10.32
CA ILE A 276 27.02 -29.68 10.04
C ILE A 276 26.21 -30.22 11.22
N SER A 277 24.96 -29.88 11.25
CA SER A 277 23.97 -30.41 12.16
C SER A 277 22.76 -30.95 11.36
N GLY A 278 21.60 -31.08 11.99
CA GLY A 278 20.40 -31.54 11.30
C GLY A 278 19.14 -31.22 12.09
N ASN A 279 18.06 -31.15 11.39
CA ASN A 279 16.70 -30.92 11.84
C ASN A 279 15.74 -31.97 11.25
N LEU A 280 14.43 -31.79 11.35
CA LEU A 280 13.43 -32.78 10.88
C LEU A 280 12.60 -32.29 9.70
N ASP A 281 12.52 -31.00 9.46
CA ASP A 281 11.71 -30.38 8.43
C ASP A 281 12.58 -29.65 7.39
N SER A 282 11.97 -29.22 6.29
CA SER A 282 12.69 -28.62 5.16
C SER A 282 12.95 -27.12 5.32
N PRO A 283 12.01 -26.31 5.83
CA PRO A 283 12.35 -24.92 6.15
C PRO A 283 13.31 -24.84 7.32
N GLU A 284 14.16 -23.81 7.32
CA GLU A 284 15.22 -23.62 8.34
C GLU A 284 14.97 -22.35 9.17
N GLY A 285 15.60 -22.29 10.35
CA GLY A 285 15.47 -21.19 11.32
C GLY A 285 16.25 -19.92 10.98
N GLY A 286 16.50 -19.68 9.70
CA GLY A 286 17.35 -18.57 9.23
C GLY A 286 16.90 -17.17 9.63
N PHE A 287 15.60 -16.93 9.77
CA PHE A 287 15.10 -15.60 10.14
C PHE A 287 15.41 -15.22 11.59
N ASP A 288 15.42 -16.17 12.50
CA ASP A 288 15.92 -15.98 13.87
C ASP A 288 17.39 -15.51 13.85
N ALA A 289 18.19 -16.17 13.01
CA ALA A 289 19.60 -15.83 12.88
C ALA A 289 19.81 -14.43 12.26
N ILE A 290 19.10 -14.09 11.18
CA ILE A 290 19.16 -12.74 10.59
C ILE A 290 18.77 -11.68 11.62
N MET A 291 17.72 -11.93 12.42
CA MET A 291 17.31 -11.01 13.49
C MET A 291 18.44 -10.79 14.49
N GLN A 292 19.07 -11.84 15.00
CA GLN A 292 20.15 -11.71 15.97
C GLN A 292 21.38 -11.03 15.37
N VAL A 293 21.74 -11.31 14.12
CA VAL A 293 22.83 -10.62 13.42
C VAL A 293 22.53 -9.12 13.29
N ALA A 294 21.28 -8.76 13.03
CA ALA A 294 20.89 -7.37 12.89
C ALA A 294 20.92 -6.59 14.20
N VAL A 295 20.42 -7.20 15.29
CA VAL A 295 20.21 -6.46 16.57
C VAL A 295 21.37 -6.60 17.56
N CYS A 296 22.28 -7.56 17.37
CA CYS A 296 23.42 -7.80 18.27
C CYS A 296 24.70 -7.08 17.81
N GLY A 297 24.64 -5.79 17.52
CA GLY A 297 25.73 -5.04 16.89
C GLY A 297 27.09 -5.18 17.55
N GLU A 298 27.17 -5.18 18.88
CA GLU A 298 28.43 -5.32 19.63
C GLU A 298 29.05 -6.72 19.53
N HIS A 299 28.19 -7.76 19.53
CA HIS A 299 28.63 -9.14 19.42
C HIS A 299 29.16 -9.45 18.01
N ILE A 300 28.47 -8.97 16.99
CA ILE A 300 28.87 -9.10 15.59
C ILE A 300 30.05 -8.20 15.25
N GLY A 301 30.14 -7.01 15.87
CA GLY A 301 31.19 -6.04 15.65
C GLY A 301 30.98 -5.10 14.49
N TRP A 302 29.70 -4.83 14.15
CA TRP A 302 29.34 -3.88 13.10
C TRP A 302 29.95 -2.49 13.35
N ARG A 303 30.70 -1.98 12.37
CA ARG A 303 31.14 -0.59 12.34
C ARG A 303 30.09 0.31 11.68
N ASN A 304 30.27 1.61 11.79
CA ASN A 304 29.44 2.60 11.10
C ASN A 304 29.88 2.81 9.65
N VAL A 305 29.84 1.77 8.86
CA VAL A 305 30.30 1.69 7.45
C VAL A 305 29.25 0.91 6.63
N THR A 306 29.55 0.58 5.37
CA THR A 306 28.67 -0.31 4.59
C THR A 306 28.59 -1.68 5.25
N ARG A 307 27.39 -2.14 5.60
CA ARG A 307 27.13 -3.42 6.25
C ARG A 307 26.44 -4.36 5.28
N LEU A 308 27.07 -5.49 5.01
CA LEU A 308 26.55 -6.54 4.14
C LEU A 308 26.33 -7.80 4.95
N LEU A 309 25.12 -8.35 4.86
CA LEU A 309 24.80 -9.68 5.39
C LEU A 309 24.62 -10.64 4.21
N VAL A 310 25.48 -11.63 4.10
CA VAL A 310 25.31 -12.75 3.14
C VAL A 310 24.61 -13.88 3.88
N PHE A 311 23.44 -14.22 3.43
CA PHE A 311 22.64 -15.34 3.95
C PHE A 311 22.69 -16.48 2.94
N SER A 312 23.26 -17.62 3.32
CA SER A 312 23.51 -18.75 2.45
C SER A 312 22.72 -19.96 2.94
N THR A 313 21.89 -20.54 2.08
CA THR A 313 21.05 -21.72 2.37
C THR A 313 20.60 -22.41 1.07
N ASP A 314 20.30 -23.70 1.17
CA ASP A 314 19.66 -24.51 0.14
C ASP A 314 18.19 -24.85 0.48
N ALA A 315 17.59 -24.15 1.48
CA ALA A 315 16.25 -24.41 2.00
C ALA A 315 15.36 -23.19 2.03
N GLY A 316 14.08 -23.39 2.33
CA GLY A 316 13.12 -22.35 2.69
C GLY A 316 13.37 -21.80 4.09
N PHE A 317 12.47 -20.97 4.55
CA PHE A 317 12.58 -20.32 5.87
C PHE A 317 11.29 -20.38 6.66
N HIS A 318 11.40 -20.49 7.98
CA HIS A 318 10.32 -20.24 8.91
C HIS A 318 10.12 -18.75 9.18
N PHE A 319 8.87 -18.36 9.44
CA PHE A 319 8.49 -16.98 9.79
C PHE A 319 7.40 -16.97 10.87
N ALA A 320 7.03 -15.79 11.34
CA ALA A 320 6.09 -15.61 12.45
C ALA A 320 4.78 -16.40 12.26
N GLY A 321 4.42 -17.15 13.28
CA GLY A 321 3.30 -18.07 13.31
C GLY A 321 3.69 -19.53 13.23
N ASP A 322 4.84 -19.87 12.63
CA ASP A 322 5.31 -21.24 12.53
C ASP A 322 5.72 -21.80 13.89
N GLY A 323 6.29 -20.97 14.77
CA GLY A 323 6.66 -21.37 16.12
C GLY A 323 5.52 -21.99 16.97
N LYS A 324 4.27 -21.75 16.57
CA LYS A 324 3.09 -22.37 17.21
C LYS A 324 3.09 -23.88 17.12
N LEU A 325 3.69 -24.45 16.08
CA LEU A 325 3.85 -25.91 15.94
C LEU A 325 4.70 -26.48 17.09
N GLY A 326 5.70 -25.72 17.54
CA GLY A 326 6.52 -26.03 18.73
C GLY A 326 5.96 -25.53 20.05
N GLY A 327 4.72 -25.00 20.08
CA GLY A 327 4.09 -24.41 21.26
C GLY A 327 4.61 -23.02 21.60
N ILE A 328 5.39 -22.38 20.74
CA ILE A 328 5.96 -21.04 20.93
C ILE A 328 4.98 -20.01 20.36
N VAL A 329 4.44 -19.16 21.23
CA VAL A 329 3.39 -18.19 20.87
C VAL A 329 3.78 -16.74 21.12
N LEU A 330 4.89 -16.50 21.86
CA LEU A 330 5.35 -15.13 22.13
C LEU A 330 6.02 -14.57 20.87
N PRO A 331 5.57 -13.42 20.37
CA PRO A 331 6.21 -12.78 19.21
C PRO A 331 7.69 -12.50 19.48
N ASN A 332 8.51 -12.55 18.43
CA ASN A 332 9.91 -12.13 18.51
C ASN A 332 9.99 -10.67 18.97
N ASP A 333 10.81 -10.38 19.98
CA ASP A 333 10.90 -9.04 20.58
C ASP A 333 11.90 -8.10 19.88
N GLY A 334 12.62 -8.61 18.88
CA GLY A 334 13.62 -7.85 18.12
C GLY A 334 14.78 -7.32 18.93
N LYS A 335 15.16 -8.02 20.01
CA LYS A 335 16.31 -7.71 20.87
C LYS A 335 17.42 -8.74 20.75
N CYS A 336 18.61 -8.33 21.16
CA CYS A 336 19.76 -9.23 21.23
C CYS A 336 19.70 -10.18 22.41
N HIS A 337 19.84 -11.48 22.15
CA HIS A 337 19.83 -12.55 23.14
C HIS A 337 20.98 -13.54 22.89
N LEU A 338 22.19 -13.01 22.63
CA LEU A 338 23.37 -13.82 22.46
C LEU A 338 24.15 -13.95 23.79
N GLU A 339 24.32 -15.17 24.22
CA GLU A 339 25.19 -15.52 25.33
C GLU A 339 26.30 -16.47 24.85
N ASN A 340 27.56 -16.11 25.07
CA ASN A 340 28.72 -16.86 24.56
C ASN A 340 28.63 -17.17 23.03
N GLY A 341 28.08 -16.25 22.27
CA GLY A 341 27.87 -16.39 20.83
C GLY A 341 26.68 -17.25 20.40
N MET A 342 25.90 -17.82 21.34
CA MET A 342 24.72 -18.65 21.05
C MET A 342 23.43 -17.87 21.27
N TYR A 343 22.45 -18.05 20.41
CA TYR A 343 21.10 -17.54 20.60
C TYR A 343 20.35 -18.42 21.61
N THR A 344 20.08 -17.87 22.79
CA THR A 344 19.56 -18.65 23.93
C THR A 344 18.03 -18.66 24.04
N MET A 345 17.33 -17.78 23.32
CA MET A 345 15.89 -17.57 23.48
C MET A 345 15.07 -18.14 22.28
N SER A 346 15.67 -19.00 21.46
CA SER A 346 15.01 -19.59 20.29
C SER A 346 13.77 -20.42 20.63
N HIS A 347 13.77 -21.05 21.81
CA HIS A 347 12.67 -21.86 22.33
C HIS A 347 11.58 -21.02 23.03
N TYR A 348 11.77 -19.72 23.18
CA TYR A 348 10.88 -18.83 23.92
C TYR A 348 10.10 -17.89 22.99
N TYR A 349 10.78 -17.31 21.98
CA TYR A 349 10.16 -16.40 21.00
C TYR A 349 9.86 -17.13 19.68
N ASP A 350 8.72 -16.76 19.07
CA ASP A 350 8.39 -17.16 17.71
C ASP A 350 9.42 -16.60 16.71
N TYR A 351 9.43 -17.14 15.49
CA TYR A 351 10.23 -16.55 14.42
C TYR A 351 9.79 -15.11 14.15
N PRO A 352 10.68 -14.23 13.70
CA PRO A 352 10.29 -12.87 13.36
C PRO A 352 9.39 -12.85 12.12
N SER A 353 8.48 -11.88 12.08
CA SER A 353 7.75 -11.59 10.84
C SER A 353 8.66 -10.90 9.83
N ILE A 354 8.33 -11.01 8.55
CA ILE A 354 9.06 -10.33 7.46
C ILE A 354 9.11 -8.82 7.71
N ALA A 355 7.98 -8.21 8.09
CA ALA A 355 7.92 -6.76 8.37
C ALA A 355 8.84 -6.34 9.54
N HIS A 356 8.89 -7.14 10.60
CA HIS A 356 9.78 -6.89 11.73
C HIS A 356 11.25 -7.03 11.34
N LEU A 357 11.56 -8.02 10.51
CA LEU A 357 12.90 -8.23 9.99
C LEU A 357 13.35 -7.06 9.11
N VAL A 358 12.47 -6.63 8.17
CA VAL A 358 12.70 -5.44 7.32
C VAL A 358 13.01 -4.22 8.15
N GLN A 359 12.21 -3.96 9.19
CA GLN A 359 12.42 -2.82 10.08
C GLN A 359 13.78 -2.89 10.76
N LYS A 360 14.18 -4.05 11.32
CA LYS A 360 15.44 -4.18 12.03
C LYS A 360 16.66 -4.13 11.13
N LEU A 361 16.56 -4.66 9.91
CA LEU A 361 17.62 -4.53 8.90
C LEU A 361 17.79 -3.06 8.47
N SER A 362 16.69 -2.34 8.26
CA SER A 362 16.72 -0.91 7.92
C SER A 362 17.25 -0.05 9.08
N ASP A 363 16.76 -0.26 10.32
CA ASP A 363 17.21 0.46 11.51
C ASP A 363 18.72 0.33 11.72
N ASN A 364 19.28 -0.82 11.36
CA ASN A 364 20.71 -1.13 11.53
C ASN A 364 21.52 -0.94 10.21
N ASN A 365 20.91 -0.41 9.17
CA ASN A 365 21.54 -0.14 7.87
C ASN A 365 22.25 -1.37 7.24
N ILE A 366 21.62 -2.55 7.35
CA ILE A 366 22.16 -3.81 6.83
C ILE A 366 21.54 -4.11 5.48
N GLN A 367 22.37 -4.31 4.47
CA GLN A 367 21.99 -4.77 3.13
C GLN A 367 22.17 -6.28 3.07
N THR A 368 21.15 -7.01 2.59
CA THR A 368 21.14 -8.47 2.63
C THR A 368 21.35 -9.07 1.23
N ILE A 369 22.24 -10.04 1.12
CA ILE A 369 22.46 -10.85 -0.06
C ILE A 369 21.98 -12.27 0.24
N PHE A 370 20.91 -12.70 -0.39
CA PHE A 370 20.42 -14.08 -0.32
C PHE A 370 21.13 -14.92 -1.37
N ALA A 371 22.04 -15.76 -0.92
CA ALA A 371 22.75 -16.74 -1.71
C ALA A 371 22.04 -18.08 -1.57
N VAL A 372 21.18 -18.43 -2.51
CA VAL A 372 20.27 -19.59 -2.40
C VAL A 372 20.33 -20.46 -3.66
N THR A 373 20.07 -21.74 -3.50
CA THR A 373 20.03 -22.69 -4.62
C THR A 373 18.88 -22.37 -5.58
N GLU A 374 18.96 -22.89 -6.79
CA GLU A 374 18.00 -22.60 -7.87
C GLU A 374 16.57 -22.97 -7.49
N GLU A 375 16.39 -24.04 -6.73
CA GLU A 375 15.08 -24.51 -6.25
C GLU A 375 14.33 -23.45 -5.43
N PHE A 376 15.01 -22.80 -4.50
CA PHE A 376 14.41 -21.80 -3.61
C PHE A 376 14.51 -20.37 -4.12
N GLN A 377 15.23 -20.12 -5.22
CA GLN A 377 15.38 -18.80 -5.80
C GLN A 377 14.05 -18.06 -6.05
N PRO A 378 12.96 -18.70 -6.54
CA PRO A 378 11.69 -18.01 -6.75
C PRO A 378 11.12 -17.40 -5.46
N VAL A 379 11.19 -18.14 -4.34
CA VAL A 379 10.67 -17.68 -3.04
C VAL A 379 11.47 -16.47 -2.53
N TYR A 380 12.81 -16.55 -2.61
CA TYR A 380 13.67 -15.45 -2.18
C TYR A 380 13.62 -14.24 -3.13
N LYS A 381 13.27 -14.40 -4.41
CA LYS A 381 12.98 -13.29 -5.32
C LYS A 381 11.73 -12.51 -4.90
N GLU A 382 10.69 -13.22 -4.45
CA GLU A 382 9.51 -12.54 -3.90
C GLU A 382 9.84 -11.90 -2.54
N LEU A 383 10.63 -12.55 -1.70
CA LEU A 383 11.12 -11.97 -0.44
C LEU A 383 11.93 -10.69 -0.67
N LYS A 384 12.79 -10.65 -1.71
CA LYS A 384 13.52 -9.45 -2.12
C LYS A 384 12.60 -8.26 -2.37
N ASN A 385 11.42 -8.47 -2.92
CA ASN A 385 10.45 -7.40 -3.17
C ASN A 385 9.92 -6.78 -1.88
N LEU A 386 9.96 -7.53 -0.77
CA LEU A 386 9.52 -7.09 0.55
C LEU A 386 10.68 -6.52 1.38
N ILE A 387 11.93 -6.92 1.12
CA ILE A 387 13.12 -6.46 1.84
C ILE A 387 13.90 -5.48 0.95
N PRO A 388 13.74 -4.17 1.15
CA PRO A 388 14.48 -3.16 0.38
C PRO A 388 15.99 -3.32 0.58
N LYS A 389 16.78 -2.97 -0.46
CA LYS A 389 18.24 -3.13 -0.43
C LYS A 389 18.69 -4.56 -0.14
N SER A 390 18.02 -5.52 -0.76
CA SER A 390 18.46 -6.91 -0.81
C SER A 390 18.74 -7.35 -2.24
N ALA A 391 19.58 -8.35 -2.38
CA ALA A 391 19.87 -9.01 -3.65
C ALA A 391 19.69 -10.52 -3.50
N VAL A 392 19.36 -11.19 -4.58
CA VAL A 392 19.26 -12.66 -4.63
C VAL A 392 20.20 -13.15 -5.71
N GLY A 393 21.09 -14.08 -5.35
CA GLY A 393 21.99 -14.76 -6.26
C GLY A 393 21.79 -16.27 -6.23
N THR A 394 21.92 -16.92 -7.36
CA THR A 394 21.85 -18.40 -7.43
C THR A 394 23.15 -19.01 -6.96
N LEU A 395 23.06 -19.76 -5.86
CA LEU A 395 24.16 -20.55 -5.34
C LEU A 395 24.25 -21.85 -6.13
N SER A 396 25.47 -22.25 -6.50
CA SER A 396 25.69 -23.59 -7.05
C SER A 396 25.47 -24.65 -5.94
N SER A 397 25.11 -25.88 -6.32
CA SER A 397 24.80 -26.96 -5.38
C SER A 397 25.89 -27.26 -4.35
N ASN A 398 27.07 -26.74 -4.52
CA ASN A 398 28.22 -26.90 -3.62
C ASN A 398 28.86 -25.55 -3.23
N SER A 399 28.19 -24.44 -3.38
CA SER A 399 28.67 -23.09 -3.07
C SER A 399 29.97 -22.67 -3.77
N SER A 400 30.41 -23.36 -4.82
CA SER A 400 31.68 -23.04 -5.50
C SER A 400 31.71 -21.67 -6.18
N ASN A 401 30.55 -21.08 -6.47
CA ASN A 401 30.38 -19.78 -7.11
C ASN A 401 30.16 -18.63 -6.12
N VAL A 402 30.21 -18.86 -4.81
CA VAL A 402 29.76 -17.91 -3.78
C VAL A 402 30.51 -16.56 -3.82
N ILE A 403 31.81 -16.55 -4.10
CA ILE A 403 32.60 -15.32 -4.19
C ILE A 403 32.06 -14.42 -5.31
N LYS A 404 31.93 -14.99 -6.51
CA LYS A 404 31.38 -14.27 -7.67
C LYS A 404 29.97 -13.77 -7.39
N LEU A 405 29.12 -14.62 -6.78
CA LEU A 405 27.76 -14.27 -6.39
C LEU A 405 27.75 -13.04 -5.46
N ILE A 406 28.62 -13.01 -4.44
CA ILE A 406 28.72 -11.89 -3.51
C ILE A 406 29.10 -10.61 -4.23
N ILE A 407 30.11 -10.66 -5.10
CA ILE A 407 30.58 -9.51 -5.87
C ILE A 407 29.50 -8.99 -6.82
N ASP A 408 28.85 -9.89 -7.56
CA ASP A 408 27.77 -9.53 -8.48
C ASP A 408 26.57 -8.92 -7.73
N ALA A 409 26.19 -9.51 -6.59
CA ALA A 409 25.13 -9.01 -5.74
C ALA A 409 25.48 -7.64 -5.12
N TYR A 410 26.70 -7.44 -4.65
CA TYR A 410 27.19 -6.15 -4.15
C TYR A 410 27.16 -5.08 -5.25
N ASN A 411 27.60 -5.39 -6.44
CA ASN A 411 27.52 -4.48 -7.58
C ASN A 411 26.07 -4.11 -7.91
N SER A 412 25.17 -5.09 -7.87
CA SER A 412 23.72 -4.86 -8.06
C SER A 412 23.14 -3.95 -6.98
N LEU A 413 23.45 -4.20 -5.70
CA LEU A 413 23.02 -3.34 -4.58
C LEU A 413 23.61 -1.93 -4.68
N SER A 414 24.84 -1.84 -5.22
CA SER A 414 25.57 -0.58 -5.38
C SER A 414 25.05 0.26 -6.54
N SER A 415 24.45 -0.38 -7.54
CA SER A 415 23.91 0.29 -8.72
C SER A 415 22.58 1.02 -8.48
N GLU A 416 22.07 1.00 -7.28
CA GLU A 416 20.80 1.62 -6.93
C GLU A 416 20.89 2.41 -5.63
N VAL A 417 20.28 3.59 -5.58
CA VAL A 417 20.03 4.36 -4.35
C VAL A 417 18.55 4.61 -4.18
N ILE A 418 18.05 4.39 -2.95
CA ILE A 418 16.67 4.63 -2.55
C ILE A 418 16.70 5.48 -1.29
N LEU A 419 16.03 6.63 -1.30
CA LEU A 419 15.89 7.48 -0.11
C LEU A 419 14.72 7.02 0.77
N GLU A 420 14.97 6.98 2.07
CA GLU A 420 13.93 6.81 3.09
C GLU A 420 13.91 8.01 4.04
N ASN A 421 12.78 8.23 4.68
CA ASN A 421 12.64 9.27 5.70
C ASN A 421 12.10 8.65 7.00
N SER A 422 12.48 9.27 8.13
CA SER A 422 11.86 8.97 9.41
C SER A 422 10.36 9.24 9.39
N LYS A 423 9.63 8.79 10.41
CA LYS A 423 8.20 9.08 10.55
C LYS A 423 7.97 10.60 10.44
N LEU A 424 7.07 10.98 9.54
CA LEU A 424 6.67 12.39 9.37
C LEU A 424 5.73 12.82 10.49
N PRO A 425 5.81 14.10 10.92
CA PRO A 425 4.82 14.69 11.80
C PRO A 425 3.41 14.67 11.16
N GLU A 426 2.38 14.69 12.01
CA GLU A 426 1.00 14.75 11.52
C GLU A 426 0.75 15.99 10.65
N GLY A 427 0.15 15.79 9.49
CA GLY A 427 -0.14 16.87 8.54
C GLY A 427 1.07 17.36 7.75
N VAL A 428 2.21 16.68 7.79
CA VAL A 428 3.38 16.96 6.94
C VAL A 428 3.49 15.91 5.85
N THR A 429 3.67 16.34 4.62
CA THR A 429 3.91 15.48 3.46
C THR A 429 5.27 15.75 2.84
N ILE A 430 5.85 14.74 2.24
CA ILE A 430 7.14 14.84 1.55
C ILE A 430 7.01 14.26 0.14
N ASN A 431 7.58 14.95 -0.82
CA ASN A 431 7.63 14.52 -2.20
C ASN A 431 9.07 14.52 -2.71
N TYR A 432 9.38 13.56 -3.56
CA TYR A 432 10.72 13.36 -4.11
C TYR A 432 10.69 13.41 -5.63
N VAL A 433 11.70 14.04 -6.20
CA VAL A 433 11.99 14.02 -7.64
C VAL A 433 13.47 13.70 -7.80
N SER A 434 13.80 12.54 -8.36
CA SER A 434 15.21 12.17 -8.57
C SER A 434 15.67 12.56 -9.97
N HIS A 435 16.89 13.09 -10.04
CA HIS A 435 17.64 13.37 -11.26
C HIS A 435 18.80 12.36 -11.33
N CYS A 436 18.57 11.32 -12.10
CA CYS A 436 19.48 10.19 -12.20
C CYS A 436 20.44 10.35 -13.38
N LYS A 437 21.39 9.43 -13.47
CA LYS A 437 22.35 9.35 -14.59
C LYS A 437 21.61 9.34 -15.94
N ASN A 438 22.20 9.95 -16.96
CA ASN A 438 21.66 10.07 -18.33
C ASN A 438 20.40 10.94 -18.47
N GLY A 439 20.16 11.84 -17.52
CA GLY A 439 19.01 12.78 -17.58
C GLY A 439 17.66 12.13 -17.26
N LEU A 440 17.64 10.91 -16.74
CA LEU A 440 16.40 10.25 -16.28
C LEU A 440 15.86 10.98 -15.05
N VAL A 441 14.61 11.45 -15.13
CA VAL A 441 13.90 12.08 -14.03
C VAL A 441 12.75 11.18 -13.60
N ASN A 442 12.75 10.77 -12.33
CA ASN A 442 11.67 10.00 -11.74
C ASN A 442 10.85 10.87 -10.79
N THR A 443 9.54 10.64 -10.76
CA THR A 443 8.58 11.37 -9.92
C THR A 443 7.66 10.39 -9.19
N GLY A 444 6.84 10.90 -8.26
CA GLY A 444 5.93 10.09 -7.47
C GLY A 444 6.66 9.10 -6.57
N GLU A 445 6.19 7.88 -6.48
CA GLU A 445 6.83 6.83 -5.65
C GLU A 445 8.24 6.48 -6.11
N ASN A 446 8.48 6.51 -7.42
CA ASN A 446 9.80 6.29 -8.01
C ASN A 446 10.74 7.48 -7.85
N GLY A 447 10.24 8.64 -7.44
CA GLY A 447 11.05 9.85 -7.21
C GLY A 447 12.11 9.69 -6.10
N ARG A 448 11.97 8.65 -5.25
CA ARG A 448 12.95 8.30 -4.20
C ARG A 448 14.14 7.49 -4.71
N LYS A 449 14.11 7.06 -5.97
CA LYS A 449 14.97 6.00 -6.48
C LYS A 449 15.77 6.47 -7.69
N CYS A 450 17.07 6.13 -7.69
CA CYS A 450 17.92 6.13 -8.88
C CYS A 450 18.56 4.75 -9.07
N SER A 451 18.51 4.25 -10.29
CA SER A 451 19.10 2.97 -10.70
C SER A 451 20.19 3.20 -11.76
N ASN A 452 21.00 2.18 -12.05
CA ASN A 452 22.10 2.20 -13.01
C ASN A 452 23.18 3.25 -12.67
N ILE A 453 23.47 3.41 -11.38
CA ILE A 453 24.56 4.23 -10.89
C ILE A 453 25.80 3.37 -10.63
N SER A 454 26.96 3.97 -10.77
CA SER A 454 28.25 3.36 -10.42
C SER A 454 28.79 3.97 -9.14
N ILE A 455 29.73 3.30 -8.47
CA ILE A 455 30.48 3.88 -7.36
C ILE A 455 31.21 5.12 -7.90
N GLY A 456 31.17 6.23 -7.16
CA GLY A 456 31.72 7.52 -7.58
C GLY A 456 30.73 8.42 -8.36
N ASP A 457 29.62 7.88 -8.88
CA ASP A 457 28.59 8.70 -9.52
C ASP A 457 27.84 9.57 -8.51
N GLU A 458 27.55 10.82 -8.90
CA GLU A 458 26.71 11.74 -8.14
C GLU A 458 25.28 11.73 -8.69
N VAL A 459 24.30 11.62 -7.82
CA VAL A 459 22.87 11.72 -8.13
C VAL A 459 22.22 12.78 -7.27
N MET A 460 21.18 13.43 -7.80
CA MET A 460 20.52 14.54 -7.16
C MET A 460 19.03 14.26 -6.97
N PHE A 461 18.51 14.67 -5.82
CA PHE A 461 17.10 14.58 -5.48
C PHE A 461 16.58 15.96 -5.12
N ASN A 462 15.51 16.39 -5.77
CA ASN A 462 14.72 17.55 -5.35
C ASN A 462 13.64 17.06 -4.38
N ILE A 463 13.74 17.50 -3.13
CA ILE A 463 12.85 17.09 -2.05
C ILE A 463 11.99 18.27 -1.66
N SER A 464 10.67 18.05 -1.62
CA SER A 464 9.68 19.06 -1.30
C SER A 464 8.91 18.64 -0.06
N ILE A 465 8.96 19.45 1.01
CA ILE A 465 8.23 19.18 2.26
C ILE A 465 7.14 20.23 2.41
N THR A 466 5.91 19.77 2.65
CA THR A 466 4.72 20.64 2.79
C THR A 466 4.00 20.32 4.10
N ALA A 467 3.70 21.36 4.88
CA ALA A 467 2.82 21.24 6.03
C ALA A 467 1.38 21.61 5.61
N HIS A 468 0.41 20.81 6.03
CA HIS A 468 -1.02 21.06 5.80
C HIS A 468 -1.74 21.48 7.07
N LYS A 469 -1.14 21.22 8.23
CA LYS A 469 -1.68 21.57 9.56
C LYS A 469 -0.56 22.11 10.43
N CYS A 470 -0.91 22.96 11.36
CA CYS A 470 0.00 23.39 12.42
C CYS A 470 0.01 22.35 13.55
N PRO A 471 1.19 21.94 14.03
CA PRO A 471 1.29 21.09 15.22
C PRO A 471 0.85 21.86 16.48
N LYS A 472 0.67 21.13 17.56
CA LYS A 472 0.39 21.77 18.87
C LYS A 472 1.52 22.74 19.21
N LYS A 473 1.16 23.91 19.75
CA LYS A 473 2.06 25.04 20.01
C LYS A 473 3.36 24.62 20.72
N GLY A 474 4.51 24.97 20.13
CA GLY A 474 5.84 24.79 20.75
C GLY A 474 6.56 23.47 20.44
N GLN A 475 6.03 22.61 19.56
CA GLN A 475 6.66 21.34 19.21
C GLN A 475 7.62 21.56 18.02
N GLU A 476 8.94 21.50 18.26
CA GLU A 476 9.95 21.38 17.23
C GLU A 476 10.01 19.93 16.79
N GLU A 477 9.92 19.67 15.50
CA GLU A 477 9.96 18.32 14.94
C GLU A 477 11.24 18.15 14.11
N THR A 478 11.80 16.95 14.13
CA THR A 478 12.97 16.62 13.33
C THR A 478 12.65 15.48 12.39
N VAL A 479 12.91 15.69 11.11
CA VAL A 479 12.81 14.67 10.07
C VAL A 479 14.22 14.33 9.60
N LYS A 480 14.48 13.03 9.47
CA LYS A 480 15.75 12.51 8.96
C LYS A 480 15.51 11.86 7.62
N ILE A 481 16.39 12.12 6.66
CA ILE A 481 16.38 11.50 5.33
C ILE A 481 17.73 10.85 5.13
N LYS A 482 17.74 9.59 4.73
CA LYS A 482 18.98 8.85 4.44
C LYS A 482 18.80 7.93 3.22
N PRO A 483 19.86 7.58 2.52
CA PRO A 483 19.84 6.47 1.59
C PRO A 483 19.71 5.15 2.35
N LEU A 484 18.85 4.29 1.87
CA LEU A 484 18.60 2.99 2.47
C LEU A 484 19.87 2.14 2.50
N GLY A 485 20.22 1.60 3.65
CA GLY A 485 21.45 0.83 3.87
C GLY A 485 22.70 1.68 4.11
N PHE A 486 22.54 3.01 4.32
CA PHE A 486 23.62 3.91 4.69
C PHE A 486 23.40 4.50 6.07
N THR A 487 24.49 4.88 6.73
CA THR A 487 24.47 5.47 8.06
C THR A 487 24.39 6.98 8.05
N GLU A 488 24.84 7.61 6.94
CA GLU A 488 24.77 9.05 6.78
C GLU A 488 23.34 9.51 6.49
N GLU A 489 22.93 10.59 7.15
CA GLU A 489 21.58 11.14 7.08
C GLU A 489 21.59 12.67 6.96
N VAL A 490 20.54 13.22 6.40
CA VAL A 490 20.21 14.64 6.47
C VAL A 490 19.26 14.86 7.62
N GLU A 491 19.66 15.66 8.60
CA GLU A 491 18.81 16.10 9.70
C GLU A 491 18.10 17.40 9.32
N ILE A 492 16.77 17.38 9.33
CA ILE A 492 15.93 18.52 8.98
C ILE A 492 15.11 18.91 10.18
N LYS A 493 15.41 20.09 10.75
CA LYS A 493 14.63 20.67 11.83
C LYS A 493 13.47 21.45 11.23
N LEU A 494 12.24 21.06 11.57
CA LEU A 494 11.02 21.67 11.10
C LEU A 494 10.55 22.72 12.12
N LYS A 495 10.30 23.92 11.65
CA LYS A 495 9.62 25.01 12.34
C LYS A 495 8.33 25.30 11.59
N PHE A 496 7.28 25.70 12.30
CA PHE A 496 5.98 25.92 11.69
C PHE A 496 5.54 27.37 11.89
N VAL A 497 5.08 28.00 10.82
CA VAL A 497 4.50 29.33 10.86
C VAL A 497 3.00 29.21 11.12
N CYS A 498 2.60 29.27 12.37
CA CYS A 498 1.22 29.11 12.81
C CYS A 498 0.60 30.42 13.29
N GLU A 499 1.43 31.40 13.62
CA GLU A 499 1.06 32.71 14.15
C GLU A 499 1.72 33.81 13.31
N CYS A 500 1.14 34.98 13.29
CA CYS A 500 1.73 36.15 12.63
C CYS A 500 2.62 36.92 13.62
N GLU A 501 3.63 37.59 13.13
CA GLU A 501 4.53 38.40 13.97
C GLU A 501 3.81 39.59 14.69
N CYS A 502 2.69 40.04 14.14
CA CYS A 502 1.87 41.06 14.75
C CYS A 502 1.23 40.64 16.09
N HIS A 503 1.14 39.35 16.40
CA HIS A 503 0.67 38.85 17.71
C HIS A 503 1.61 39.27 18.85
N ASP A 504 2.92 39.28 18.61
CA ASP A 504 3.92 39.62 19.62
C ASP A 504 3.85 41.09 20.02
N LYS A 505 3.23 41.92 19.19
CA LYS A 505 3.01 43.36 19.40
C LYS A 505 1.64 43.69 19.96
N GLY A 506 0.88 42.64 20.38
CA GLY A 506 -0.45 42.79 20.93
C GLY A 506 -0.47 43.64 22.21
N ILE A 507 -1.49 44.53 22.32
CA ILE A 507 -1.73 45.37 23.51
C ILE A 507 -2.83 44.69 24.33
N PRO A 508 -2.50 44.03 25.45
CA PRO A 508 -3.48 43.37 26.30
C PRO A 508 -4.36 44.43 27.00
N ASN A 509 -5.61 44.07 27.27
CA ASN A 509 -6.60 44.94 27.89
C ASN A 509 -6.68 46.29 27.17
N SER A 510 -6.71 46.29 25.84
CA SER A 510 -6.69 47.54 25.06
C SER A 510 -8.01 48.28 25.16
N PRO A 511 -7.96 49.64 25.34
CA PRO A 511 -9.16 50.44 25.28
C PRO A 511 -9.92 50.33 23.96
N LYS A 512 -9.23 49.97 22.86
CA LYS A 512 -9.86 49.73 21.56
C LYS A 512 -10.75 48.49 21.51
N CYS A 513 -10.61 47.60 22.50
CA CYS A 513 -11.40 46.38 22.62
C CYS A 513 -12.44 46.54 23.77
N ASN A 514 -13.32 47.53 23.63
CA ASN A 514 -14.40 47.85 24.58
C ASN A 514 -13.89 47.91 26.02
N ASP A 515 -13.10 48.96 26.27
CA ASP A 515 -12.55 49.27 27.60
C ASP A 515 -11.77 48.13 28.29
N GLY A 516 -10.97 47.41 27.53
CA GLY A 516 -10.10 46.39 28.09
C GLY A 516 -10.63 44.94 28.04
N ASN A 517 -11.75 44.72 27.39
CA ASN A 517 -12.37 43.40 27.23
C ASN A 517 -11.63 42.43 26.24
N GLY A 518 -10.45 42.86 25.76
CA GLY A 518 -9.66 42.06 24.85
C GLY A 518 -8.25 42.62 24.61
N THR A 519 -7.45 41.87 23.86
CA THR A 519 -6.13 42.23 23.35
C THR A 519 -6.26 42.75 21.93
N PHE A 520 -5.79 43.97 21.68
CA PHE A 520 -5.71 44.50 20.32
C PHE A 520 -4.44 44.05 19.66
N GLU A 521 -4.55 43.18 18.67
CA GLU A 521 -3.43 42.59 17.94
C GLU A 521 -3.78 42.43 16.47
N CYS A 522 -2.80 42.53 15.58
CA CYS A 522 -2.97 42.35 14.13
C CYS A 522 -4.13 43.16 13.53
N GLY A 523 -4.43 44.34 14.09
CA GLY A 523 -5.51 45.24 13.63
C GLY A 523 -6.91 44.84 14.08
N ALA A 524 -7.05 43.80 14.91
CA ALA A 524 -8.31 43.30 15.41
C ALA A 524 -8.27 43.07 16.93
N CYS A 525 -9.42 42.94 17.56
CA CYS A 525 -9.54 42.55 18.95
C CYS A 525 -9.66 41.03 19.11
N ARG A 526 -8.78 40.46 19.93
CA ARG A 526 -8.93 39.10 20.47
C ARG A 526 -9.56 39.19 21.82
N CYS A 527 -10.81 38.78 21.91
CA CYS A 527 -11.62 38.99 23.10
C CYS A 527 -11.17 38.08 24.26
N ASN A 528 -11.31 38.62 25.49
CA ASN A 528 -11.16 37.86 26.71
C ASN A 528 -12.27 36.80 26.84
N GLU A 529 -12.06 35.78 27.68
CA GLU A 529 -13.04 34.72 27.91
C GLU A 529 -14.38 35.31 28.39
N GLY A 530 -15.49 34.87 27.80
CA GLY A 530 -16.82 35.38 28.07
C GLY A 530 -17.19 36.64 27.30
N ARG A 531 -16.33 37.13 26.41
CA ARG A 531 -16.59 38.29 25.54
C ARG A 531 -16.55 37.92 24.08
N ILE A 532 -17.40 38.52 23.28
CA ILE A 532 -17.54 38.30 21.85
C ILE A 532 -17.89 39.61 21.14
N GLY A 533 -17.84 39.55 19.81
CA GLY A 533 -18.07 40.71 18.95
C GLY A 533 -16.76 41.26 18.40
N ARG A 534 -16.86 42.18 17.44
CA ARG A 534 -15.71 42.74 16.70
C ARG A 534 -14.76 43.53 17.58
N LEU A 535 -15.33 44.22 18.59
CA LEU A 535 -14.60 45.03 19.58
C LEU A 535 -14.74 44.45 20.98
N CYS A 536 -15.17 43.18 21.13
CA CYS A 536 -15.45 42.53 22.39
C CYS A 536 -16.57 43.21 23.20
N GLU A 537 -17.52 43.80 22.48
CA GLU A 537 -18.57 44.61 23.01
C GLU A 537 -19.69 43.81 23.69
N CYS A 538 -19.85 42.56 23.40
CA CYS A 538 -20.90 41.73 23.92
C CYS A 538 -20.37 40.75 24.97
N SER A 539 -21.23 40.46 25.99
CA SER A 539 -21.05 39.32 26.91
C SER A 539 -21.78 38.09 26.38
N THR A 540 -21.20 36.91 26.58
CA THR A 540 -21.86 35.62 26.26
C THR A 540 -23.15 35.40 27.05
N GLU A 541 -23.37 36.19 28.12
CA GLU A 541 -24.53 36.11 28.97
C GLU A 541 -25.65 37.09 28.56
N GLU A 542 -25.33 38.15 27.75
CA GLU A 542 -26.26 39.18 27.33
C GLU A 542 -26.79 38.97 25.93
N VAL A 543 -27.62 37.98 25.71
CA VAL A 543 -28.13 37.72 24.36
C VAL A 543 -29.64 37.68 24.34
N ASN A 544 -30.25 38.65 23.64
CA ASN A 544 -31.39 38.47 22.75
C ASN A 544 -31.93 39.82 22.25
N SER A 545 -31.74 40.14 20.99
CA SER A 545 -32.57 41.09 20.26
C SER A 545 -32.76 40.60 18.82
N ASP A 546 -34.01 40.62 18.34
CA ASP A 546 -34.45 40.16 17.03
C ASP A 546 -33.70 40.83 15.83
N ASP A 547 -33.14 42.02 16.02
CA ASP A 547 -32.35 42.71 14.99
C ASP A 547 -30.97 42.13 14.73
N LEU A 548 -30.38 41.39 15.68
CA LEU A 548 -29.10 40.76 15.53
C LEU A 548 -29.18 39.43 14.76
N ASP A 549 -30.36 38.78 14.80
CA ASP A 549 -30.62 37.52 14.10
C ASP A 549 -30.59 37.66 12.58
N ALA A 550 -30.85 38.86 12.04
CA ALA A 550 -30.77 39.09 10.58
C ALA A 550 -29.36 38.89 10.02
N ASN A 551 -28.33 39.22 10.81
CA ASN A 551 -26.92 39.05 10.40
C ASN A 551 -26.44 37.58 10.45
N CYS A 552 -27.20 36.73 11.14
CA CYS A 552 -26.95 35.33 11.32
C CYS A 552 -27.71 34.44 10.30
N ARG A 553 -28.44 35.05 9.37
CA ARG A 553 -29.18 34.29 8.31
C ARG A 553 -28.44 34.35 6.99
N ARG A 554 -28.35 33.19 6.34
CA ARG A 554 -27.75 33.06 5.02
C ARG A 554 -28.79 33.38 3.95
N ASP A 555 -28.46 34.30 3.01
CA ASP A 555 -29.24 34.60 1.82
C ASP A 555 -30.74 34.94 2.10
N ASN A 556 -31.02 35.69 3.17
CA ASN A 556 -32.38 36.00 3.64
C ASN A 556 -33.23 34.73 3.95
N GLY A 557 -32.56 33.62 4.22
CA GLY A 557 -33.22 32.36 4.64
C GLY A 557 -33.88 32.48 6.03
N THR A 558 -34.72 31.50 6.34
CA THR A 558 -35.40 31.46 7.66
C THR A 558 -34.51 30.93 8.78
N ASP A 559 -33.44 30.16 8.42
CA ASP A 559 -32.63 29.44 9.39
C ASP A 559 -31.50 30.31 9.95
N ILE A 560 -31.52 30.54 11.28
CA ILE A 560 -30.45 31.19 12.00
C ILE A 560 -29.25 30.25 12.10
N CYS A 561 -28.05 30.74 11.71
CA CYS A 561 -26.80 29.97 11.75
C CYS A 561 -26.92 28.57 11.15
N SER A 562 -27.71 28.42 10.08
CA SER A 562 -28.01 27.13 9.43
C SER A 562 -28.48 26.04 10.40
N THR A 563 -29.10 26.40 11.52
CA THR A 563 -29.54 25.54 12.64
C THR A 563 -28.40 24.87 13.45
N ASN A 564 -27.16 25.07 13.06
CA ASN A 564 -25.95 24.44 13.61
C ASN A 564 -25.15 25.37 14.54
N GLY A 565 -25.72 26.51 14.90
CA GLY A 565 -25.08 27.51 15.76
C GLY A 565 -26.09 28.39 16.43
N ASP A 566 -25.62 29.18 17.35
CA ASP A 566 -26.39 30.19 18.06
C ASP A 566 -25.93 31.59 17.58
N CYS A 567 -26.88 32.48 17.32
CA CYS A 567 -26.58 33.85 16.94
C CYS A 567 -26.25 34.65 18.18
N ILE A 568 -24.96 35.04 18.29
CA ILE A 568 -24.50 35.81 19.44
C ILE A 568 -23.89 37.10 18.91
N CYS A 569 -24.44 38.27 19.28
CA CYS A 569 -24.02 39.59 18.79
C CYS A 569 -24.05 39.73 17.26
N GLY A 570 -24.93 39.06 16.55
CA GLY A 570 -24.98 39.09 15.09
C GLY A 570 -23.90 38.27 14.40
N GLU A 571 -23.18 37.44 15.14
CA GLU A 571 -22.25 36.42 14.62
C GLU A 571 -22.71 35.01 15.01
N CYS A 572 -22.57 34.10 14.10
CA CYS A 572 -22.92 32.70 14.41
C CYS A 572 -21.79 32.03 15.19
N VAL A 573 -22.10 31.56 16.40
CA VAL A 573 -21.23 30.68 17.18
C VAL A 573 -21.69 29.26 16.96
N CYS A 574 -20.85 28.47 16.26
CA CYS A 574 -21.22 27.12 15.90
C CYS A 574 -21.25 26.20 17.13
N LYS A 575 -22.28 25.34 17.18
CA LYS A 575 -22.47 24.36 18.25
C LYS A 575 -21.29 23.39 18.35
N LYS A 576 -20.82 23.18 19.58
CA LYS A 576 -19.83 22.13 19.85
C LYS A 576 -20.50 20.78 19.86
N ARG A 577 -19.85 19.78 19.30
CA ARG A 577 -20.31 18.40 19.34
C ARG A 577 -19.63 17.63 20.48
N ASP A 578 -20.24 16.49 20.85
CA ASP A 578 -19.68 15.61 21.89
C ASP A 578 -18.31 15.07 21.50
N ASN A 579 -18.07 14.88 20.20
CA ASN A 579 -16.77 14.55 19.66
C ASN A 579 -16.02 15.85 19.27
N PRO A 580 -14.93 16.23 19.97
CA PRO A 580 -14.20 17.48 19.72
C PRO A 580 -13.56 17.57 18.32
N SER A 581 -13.41 16.45 17.63
CA SER A 581 -12.89 16.41 16.25
C SER A 581 -13.95 16.75 15.21
N GLU A 582 -15.22 16.70 15.57
CA GLU A 582 -16.35 17.04 14.71
C GLU A 582 -16.75 18.50 14.95
N ILE A 583 -16.56 19.33 13.94
CA ILE A 583 -16.80 20.77 14.04
C ILE A 583 -17.77 21.26 12.97
N TYR A 584 -18.64 22.18 13.38
CA TYR A 584 -19.34 23.06 12.45
C TYR A 584 -18.49 24.28 12.18
N SER A 585 -18.49 24.78 10.95
CA SER A 585 -17.70 25.93 10.50
C SER A 585 -18.45 26.75 9.45
N GLY A 586 -17.84 27.86 9.01
CA GLY A 586 -18.46 28.80 8.10
C GLY A 586 -19.10 29.96 8.81
N LYS A 587 -19.34 31.04 8.05
CA LYS A 587 -19.91 32.28 8.59
C LYS A 587 -21.28 32.09 9.25
N TYR A 588 -22.06 31.14 8.75
CA TYR A 588 -23.40 30.81 9.20
C TYR A 588 -23.47 29.37 9.74
N CYS A 589 -22.34 28.78 10.14
CA CYS A 589 -22.23 27.39 10.59
C CYS A 589 -22.80 26.38 9.57
N GLU A 590 -22.73 26.72 8.30
CA GLU A 590 -23.26 25.95 7.18
C GLU A 590 -22.38 24.76 6.78
N CYS A 591 -21.14 24.76 7.19
CA CYS A 591 -20.14 23.74 6.90
C CYS A 591 -19.94 22.80 8.08
N ASP A 592 -19.64 21.54 7.81
CA ASP A 592 -19.15 20.58 8.79
C ASP A 592 -18.07 19.68 8.18
N ASN A 593 -17.30 19.02 9.06
CA ASN A 593 -16.20 18.14 8.68
C ASN A 593 -16.49 16.65 8.92
N PHE A 594 -17.77 16.27 9.13
CA PHE A 594 -18.14 14.90 9.49
C PHE A 594 -19.31 14.34 8.66
N ASN A 595 -20.01 15.15 7.85
CA ASN A 595 -21.08 14.74 6.95
C ASN A 595 -20.62 14.64 5.49
N CYS A 596 -19.38 14.17 5.26
CA CYS A 596 -18.88 13.82 3.94
C CYS A 596 -19.20 12.38 3.58
N ASP A 597 -19.11 12.08 2.29
CA ASP A 597 -19.26 10.72 1.78
C ASP A 597 -18.25 9.78 2.47
N ARG A 598 -18.71 8.54 2.70
CA ARG A 598 -17.93 7.52 3.40
C ARG A 598 -17.66 6.34 2.49
N SER A 599 -16.45 5.80 2.60
CA SER A 599 -16.10 4.50 2.04
C SER A 599 -15.53 3.64 3.17
N ASN A 600 -15.94 2.38 3.24
CA ASN A 600 -15.57 1.45 4.33
C ASN A 600 -15.80 2.02 5.74
N ASN A 601 -16.92 2.72 5.95
CA ASN A 601 -17.29 3.44 7.19
C ASN A 601 -16.36 4.59 7.61
N MET A 602 -15.31 4.88 6.87
CA MET A 602 -14.41 6.01 7.10
C MET A 602 -14.85 7.23 6.29
N ILE A 603 -14.86 8.39 6.92
CA ILE A 603 -15.11 9.67 6.24
C ILE A 603 -14.04 9.85 5.16
N CYS A 604 -14.46 10.19 3.95
CA CYS A 604 -13.57 10.36 2.80
C CYS A 604 -12.66 9.14 2.58
N GLY A 605 -13.14 7.92 2.92
CA GLY A 605 -12.39 6.68 2.78
C GLY A 605 -11.08 6.62 3.60
N GLY A 606 -10.86 7.56 4.51
CA GLY A 606 -9.59 7.72 5.22
C GLY A 606 -8.46 8.32 4.37
N ASN A 607 -8.72 8.68 3.12
CA ASN A 607 -7.74 9.18 2.15
C ASN A 607 -7.98 10.63 1.74
N GLY A 608 -8.73 11.36 2.53
CA GLY A 608 -9.07 12.75 2.29
C GLY A 608 -9.57 13.44 3.54
N GLU A 609 -9.75 14.74 3.45
CA GLU A 609 -10.28 15.57 4.50
C GLU A 609 -11.72 15.99 4.16
N CYS A 610 -12.61 15.89 5.12
CA CYS A 610 -13.97 16.38 4.98
C CYS A 610 -13.99 17.91 5.19
N VAL A 611 -14.20 18.66 4.13
CA VAL A 611 -14.25 20.13 4.15
C VAL A 611 -15.61 20.56 3.65
N CYS A 612 -16.40 21.17 4.53
CA CYS A 612 -17.72 21.73 4.18
C CYS A 612 -18.61 20.70 3.44
N ARG A 613 -18.72 19.48 3.97
CA ARG A 613 -19.50 18.35 3.42
C ARG A 613 -19.03 17.81 2.08
N VAL A 614 -17.80 18.15 1.67
CA VAL A 614 -17.17 17.63 0.45
C VAL A 614 -15.83 17.03 0.82
N CYS A 615 -15.55 15.84 0.35
CA CYS A 615 -14.25 15.22 0.54
C CYS A 615 -13.20 15.90 -0.34
N LYS A 616 -12.16 16.44 0.28
CA LYS A 616 -10.95 16.91 -0.39
C LYS A 616 -9.94 15.77 -0.33
N CYS A 617 -9.77 15.07 -1.44
CA CYS A 617 -8.94 13.89 -1.48
C CYS A 617 -7.45 14.25 -1.46
N SER A 618 -6.65 13.36 -0.87
CA SER A 618 -5.19 13.39 -1.00
C SER A 618 -4.79 13.27 -2.48
N PRO A 619 -3.64 13.79 -2.91
CA PRO A 619 -3.25 13.84 -4.34
C PRO A 619 -3.25 12.50 -5.06
N SER A 620 -3.16 11.39 -4.31
CA SER A 620 -3.16 10.02 -4.84
C SER A 620 -4.55 9.38 -4.92
N TYR A 621 -5.61 10.13 -4.60
CA TYR A 621 -6.96 9.61 -4.54
C TYR A 621 -7.95 10.55 -5.21
N THR A 622 -9.08 10.01 -5.67
CA THR A 622 -10.20 10.74 -6.28
C THR A 622 -11.52 10.05 -5.93
N GLY A 623 -12.62 10.60 -6.40
CA GLY A 623 -13.96 10.12 -6.09
C GLY A 623 -14.64 10.94 -5.00
N SER A 624 -15.97 10.81 -4.84
CA SER A 624 -16.73 11.59 -3.86
C SER A 624 -16.39 11.23 -2.42
N ALA A 625 -15.96 10.00 -2.19
CA ALA A 625 -15.51 9.47 -0.89
C ALA A 625 -14.00 9.23 -0.83
N CYS A 626 -13.20 9.72 -1.77
CA CYS A 626 -11.75 9.50 -1.89
C CYS A 626 -11.37 8.01 -1.86
N ASP A 627 -12.20 7.18 -2.41
CA ASP A 627 -12.08 5.72 -2.44
C ASP A 627 -11.42 5.18 -3.71
N CYS A 628 -11.16 6.06 -4.65
CA CYS A 628 -10.51 5.74 -5.91
C CYS A 628 -9.03 6.12 -5.88
N SER A 629 -8.14 5.13 -5.76
CA SER A 629 -6.69 5.36 -5.82
C SER A 629 -6.25 5.68 -7.26
N LEU A 630 -5.44 6.72 -7.42
CA LEU A 630 -4.78 7.09 -8.67
C LEU A 630 -3.46 6.34 -8.87
N ASN A 631 -3.04 5.53 -7.90
CA ASN A 631 -1.83 4.75 -7.99
C ASN A 631 -2.03 3.58 -8.97
N THR A 632 -1.26 3.59 -10.05
CA THR A 632 -1.28 2.55 -11.08
C THR A 632 -0.30 1.42 -10.82
N SER A 633 0.49 1.47 -9.75
CA SER A 633 1.50 0.44 -9.42
C SER A 633 0.88 -0.93 -9.18
N THR A 634 -0.31 -0.97 -8.58
CA THR A 634 -1.09 -2.20 -8.37
C THR A 634 -1.63 -2.82 -9.66
N CYS A 635 -1.71 -2.02 -10.71
CA CYS A 635 -2.13 -2.45 -12.05
C CYS A 635 -0.96 -2.83 -12.96
N LEU A 636 0.29 -2.70 -12.48
CA LEU A 636 1.47 -3.00 -13.28
C LEU A 636 1.69 -4.51 -13.31
N ALA A 637 1.62 -5.08 -14.49
CA ALA A 637 1.83 -6.50 -14.71
C ALA A 637 3.34 -6.84 -14.78
N LYS A 638 3.67 -8.14 -14.66
CA LYS A 638 5.06 -8.63 -14.71
C LYS A 638 5.82 -8.26 -15.99
N ASN A 639 5.12 -8.00 -17.09
CA ASN A 639 5.68 -7.53 -18.36
C ASN A 639 5.96 -6.02 -18.42
N GLY A 640 5.75 -5.29 -17.32
CA GLY A 640 5.92 -3.84 -17.25
C GLY A 640 4.80 -3.02 -17.90
N GLN A 641 3.71 -3.65 -18.35
CA GLN A 641 2.55 -2.96 -18.92
C GLN A 641 1.41 -2.86 -17.90
N ILE A 642 0.70 -1.74 -17.91
CA ILE A 642 -0.50 -1.58 -17.10
C ILE A 642 -1.56 -2.58 -17.58
N CYS A 643 -2.10 -3.38 -16.65
CA CYS A 643 -3.12 -4.39 -16.92
C CYS A 643 -2.76 -5.34 -18.08
N ASN A 644 -1.48 -5.67 -18.24
CA ASN A 644 -0.96 -6.48 -19.38
C ASN A 644 -1.31 -5.90 -20.78
N GLY A 645 -1.62 -4.61 -20.89
CA GLY A 645 -2.12 -4.01 -22.13
C GLY A 645 -3.53 -4.47 -22.54
N ARG A 646 -4.27 -5.12 -21.62
CA ARG A 646 -5.60 -5.74 -21.87
C ARG A 646 -6.68 -5.17 -20.96
N GLY A 647 -6.44 -4.03 -20.35
CA GLY A 647 -7.38 -3.38 -19.46
C GLY A 647 -6.96 -1.97 -19.10
N ASN A 648 -7.84 -1.27 -18.42
CA ASN A 648 -7.61 0.06 -17.87
C ASN A 648 -7.46 -0.03 -16.37
N CYS A 649 -6.50 0.71 -15.82
CA CYS A 649 -6.36 0.84 -14.38
C CYS A 649 -7.35 1.88 -13.86
N GLU A 650 -8.38 1.45 -13.15
CA GLU A 650 -9.36 2.32 -12.51
C GLU A 650 -9.29 2.10 -11.00
N CYS A 651 -9.02 3.17 -10.26
CA CYS A 651 -8.95 3.12 -8.79
C CYS A 651 -7.96 2.07 -8.26
N GLY A 652 -6.81 1.90 -8.91
CA GLY A 652 -5.81 0.91 -8.52
C GLY A 652 -6.18 -0.54 -8.81
N THR A 653 -7.23 -0.76 -9.61
CA THR A 653 -7.69 -2.09 -10.00
C THR A 653 -7.81 -2.16 -11.53
N CYS A 654 -7.32 -3.24 -12.11
CA CYS A 654 -7.47 -3.43 -13.55
C CYS A 654 -8.90 -3.81 -13.90
N LYS A 655 -9.52 -3.02 -14.77
CA LYS A 655 -10.71 -3.42 -15.50
C LYS A 655 -10.31 -3.96 -16.86
N CYS A 656 -10.41 -5.26 -17.02
CA CYS A 656 -10.04 -5.93 -18.25
C CYS A 656 -11.03 -5.57 -19.36
N THR A 657 -10.52 -5.13 -20.50
CA THR A 657 -11.33 -4.75 -21.68
C THR A 657 -11.76 -5.96 -22.49
N ASP A 658 -10.97 -7.04 -22.45
CA ASP A 658 -11.34 -8.33 -23.02
C ASP A 658 -11.93 -9.23 -21.92
N PRO A 659 -13.21 -9.63 -22.03
CA PRO A 659 -13.89 -10.44 -20.99
C PRO A 659 -13.29 -11.84 -20.81
N LYS A 660 -12.39 -12.26 -21.70
CA LYS A 660 -11.66 -13.54 -21.55
C LYS A 660 -10.57 -13.46 -20.47
N PHE A 661 -10.13 -12.25 -20.15
CA PHE A 661 -9.06 -12.04 -19.17
C PHE A 661 -9.62 -11.54 -17.85
N GLN A 662 -9.02 -12.01 -16.77
CA GLN A 662 -9.34 -11.63 -15.40
C GLN A 662 -8.07 -11.68 -14.52
N GLY A 663 -8.21 -11.41 -13.25
CA GLY A 663 -7.08 -11.31 -12.33
C GLY A 663 -6.68 -9.86 -12.05
N PRO A 664 -5.86 -9.65 -11.03
CA PRO A 664 -5.47 -8.31 -10.57
C PRO A 664 -4.83 -7.42 -11.66
N THR A 665 -4.15 -8.03 -12.63
CA THR A 665 -3.51 -7.33 -13.77
C THR A 665 -3.94 -7.87 -15.13
N CYS A 666 -5.14 -8.47 -15.23
CA CYS A 666 -5.68 -9.09 -16.46
C CYS A 666 -4.75 -10.16 -17.05
N GLU A 667 -4.07 -10.87 -16.17
CA GLU A 667 -3.09 -11.91 -16.54
C GLU A 667 -3.71 -13.30 -16.71
N ILE A 668 -4.85 -13.56 -16.08
CA ILE A 668 -5.50 -14.88 -16.06
C ILE A 668 -6.51 -14.95 -17.19
N CYS A 669 -6.36 -15.92 -18.06
CA CYS A 669 -7.36 -16.25 -19.07
C CYS A 669 -7.87 -17.68 -18.83
N PRO A 670 -9.01 -17.85 -18.11
CA PRO A 670 -9.55 -19.18 -17.82
C PRO A 670 -10.05 -19.93 -19.05
N THR A 671 -10.37 -19.20 -20.09
CA THR A 671 -10.93 -19.71 -21.36
C THR A 671 -9.91 -19.77 -22.49
N CYS A 672 -8.68 -19.26 -22.27
CA CYS A 672 -7.62 -19.42 -23.23
C CYS A 672 -7.12 -20.87 -23.22
N PRO A 673 -6.89 -21.51 -24.37
CA PRO A 673 -6.23 -22.79 -24.39
C PRO A 673 -4.86 -22.67 -23.71
N GLY A 674 -4.59 -23.55 -22.74
CA GLY A 674 -3.25 -23.64 -22.15
C GLY A 674 -2.24 -24.00 -23.21
N VAL A 675 -0.94 -23.80 -22.93
CA VAL A 675 0.16 -24.14 -23.85
C VAL A 675 0.07 -25.61 -24.34
N CYS A 676 -0.43 -26.50 -23.50
CA CYS A 676 -0.71 -27.88 -23.87
C CYS A 676 -1.74 -28.00 -25.01
N ALA A 677 -2.81 -27.19 -24.92
CA ALA A 677 -3.86 -27.19 -25.94
C ALA A 677 -3.40 -26.54 -27.25
N GLU A 678 -2.46 -25.59 -27.20
CA GLU A 678 -1.87 -24.96 -28.38
C GLU A 678 -1.09 -25.95 -29.24
N HIS A 679 -0.37 -26.88 -28.58
CA HIS A 679 0.43 -27.91 -29.28
C HIS A 679 -0.31 -29.22 -29.50
N LYS A 680 -1.46 -29.42 -28.85
CA LYS A 680 -2.25 -30.64 -28.85
C LYS A 680 -2.47 -31.21 -30.25
N GLU A 681 -3.07 -30.43 -31.16
CA GLU A 681 -3.44 -30.83 -32.50
C GLU A 681 -2.20 -31.27 -33.33
N CYS A 682 -1.09 -30.53 -33.18
CA CYS A 682 0.16 -30.82 -33.87
C CYS A 682 0.86 -32.06 -33.31
N VAL A 683 0.84 -32.27 -31.99
CA VAL A 683 1.38 -33.50 -31.36
C VAL A 683 0.52 -34.70 -31.75
N GLN A 684 -0.80 -34.53 -31.76
CA GLN A 684 -1.73 -35.62 -32.11
C GLN A 684 -1.56 -36.04 -33.56
N CYS A 685 -1.49 -35.09 -34.50
CA CYS A 685 -1.34 -35.45 -35.91
C CYS A 685 0.02 -36.09 -36.20
N ARG A 686 1.14 -35.54 -35.65
CA ARG A 686 2.49 -36.08 -35.90
C ARG A 686 2.78 -37.41 -35.21
N THR A 687 2.07 -37.72 -34.13
CA THR A 687 2.29 -38.96 -33.36
C THR A 687 1.35 -40.04 -33.78
N PHE A 688 0.05 -39.77 -33.87
CA PHE A 688 -1.01 -40.77 -34.04
C PHE A 688 -1.72 -40.69 -35.42
N ASN A 689 -1.38 -39.69 -36.24
CA ASN A 689 -2.00 -39.42 -37.55
C ASN A 689 -3.53 -39.23 -37.44
N THR A 690 -3.98 -38.57 -36.33
CA THR A 690 -5.38 -38.28 -36.00
C THR A 690 -5.53 -36.82 -35.64
N GLY A 691 -6.76 -36.31 -35.49
CA GLY A 691 -7.05 -34.92 -35.08
C GLY A 691 -7.39 -34.00 -36.27
N GLU A 692 -7.78 -32.78 -35.97
CA GLU A 692 -8.25 -31.80 -36.94
C GLU A 692 -7.20 -31.39 -38.01
N LYS A 693 -5.92 -31.40 -37.63
CA LYS A 693 -4.78 -31.03 -38.49
C LYS A 693 -4.17 -32.22 -39.22
N LYS A 694 -4.85 -33.38 -39.28
CA LYS A 694 -4.34 -34.58 -39.92
C LYS A 694 -3.89 -34.34 -41.34
N ASP A 695 -4.67 -33.63 -42.15
CA ASP A 695 -4.42 -33.41 -43.57
C ASP A 695 -3.42 -32.28 -43.87
N THR A 696 -3.16 -31.39 -42.91
CA THR A 696 -2.19 -30.29 -43.03
C THR A 696 -0.97 -30.45 -42.12
N CYS A 697 -0.81 -31.59 -41.48
CA CYS A 697 0.15 -31.89 -40.44
C CYS A 697 1.61 -31.54 -40.77
N GLU A 698 2.10 -31.82 -41.97
CA GLU A 698 3.46 -31.52 -42.41
C GLU A 698 3.69 -29.99 -42.62
N ALA A 699 2.64 -29.25 -43.05
CA ALA A 699 2.75 -27.83 -43.30
C ALA A 699 2.65 -27.01 -42.01
N ASP A 700 1.69 -27.37 -41.10
CA ASP A 700 1.35 -26.56 -39.96
C ASP A 700 2.12 -26.95 -38.70
N CYS A 701 2.68 -28.14 -38.61
CA CYS A 701 3.22 -28.72 -37.39
C CYS A 701 4.72 -29.08 -37.46
N SER A 702 5.46 -28.44 -38.36
CA SER A 702 6.91 -28.67 -38.53
C SER A 702 7.79 -27.87 -37.56
N TYR A 703 7.21 -26.96 -36.75
CA TYR A 703 7.92 -25.98 -35.94
C TYR A 703 8.53 -26.53 -34.64
N PHE A 704 8.43 -27.83 -34.36
CA PHE A 704 9.06 -28.46 -33.19
C PHE A 704 9.66 -29.82 -33.53
N ASN A 705 10.67 -30.21 -32.76
CA ASN A 705 11.29 -31.52 -32.85
C ASN A 705 10.51 -32.55 -32.00
N LEU A 706 10.04 -33.65 -32.62
CA LEU A 706 9.24 -34.69 -31.98
C LEU A 706 10.07 -35.94 -31.67
N THR A 707 10.08 -36.37 -30.42
CA THR A 707 10.64 -37.64 -29.96
C THR A 707 9.54 -38.52 -29.37
N LYS A 708 9.36 -39.76 -29.89
CA LYS A 708 8.39 -40.70 -29.37
C LYS A 708 9.03 -41.58 -28.30
N VAL A 709 8.31 -41.76 -27.19
CA VAL A 709 8.67 -42.68 -26.09
C VAL A 709 7.58 -43.67 -25.87
N ASN A 710 7.96 -44.90 -25.50
CA ASN A 710 7.03 -46.03 -25.36
C ASN A 710 6.42 -46.17 -23.95
N ASP A 711 6.78 -45.32 -23.03
CA ASP A 711 6.26 -45.32 -21.65
C ASP A 711 6.22 -43.93 -21.07
N ARG A 712 5.23 -43.68 -20.21
CA ARG A 712 5.03 -42.41 -19.52
C ARG A 712 6.20 -42.07 -18.60
N ASP A 713 6.79 -43.08 -17.94
CA ASP A 713 7.93 -42.87 -17.02
C ASP A 713 9.24 -42.49 -17.74
N LYS A 714 9.26 -42.59 -19.08
CA LYS A 714 10.37 -42.16 -19.92
C LYS A 714 10.23 -40.74 -20.46
N LEU A 715 9.15 -40.05 -20.13
CA LEU A 715 9.04 -38.61 -20.42
C LEU A 715 10.05 -37.84 -19.55
N PRO A 716 10.76 -36.86 -20.09
CA PRO A 716 11.72 -36.06 -19.33
C PRO A 716 11.03 -35.42 -18.13
N GLN A 717 11.63 -35.56 -16.93
CA GLN A 717 11.10 -35.01 -15.67
C GLN A 717 11.51 -33.52 -15.53
N PRO A 718 10.70 -32.70 -14.86
CA PRO A 718 11.07 -31.30 -14.52
C PRO A 718 12.29 -31.33 -13.60
N GLY A 719 13.33 -30.56 -13.92
CA GLY A 719 14.54 -30.42 -13.08
C GLY A 719 15.88 -30.68 -13.79
N GLN A 720 15.88 -31.07 -15.07
CA GLN A 720 17.11 -31.10 -15.87
C GLN A 720 17.14 -29.96 -16.90
N ALA A 721 17.87 -28.90 -16.58
CA ALA A 721 18.38 -27.84 -17.49
C ALA A 721 17.40 -27.12 -18.45
N THR A 722 16.14 -27.46 -18.57
CA THR A 722 15.14 -26.81 -19.42
C THR A 722 13.77 -26.79 -18.73
N ALA A 723 13.07 -25.66 -18.86
CA ALA A 723 11.69 -25.55 -18.38
C ALA A 723 10.78 -26.48 -19.20
N LEU A 724 10.47 -27.65 -18.66
CA LEU A 724 9.63 -28.65 -19.29
C LEU A 724 8.20 -28.54 -18.77
N THR A 725 7.22 -28.47 -19.68
CA THR A 725 5.79 -28.53 -19.35
C THR A 725 5.23 -29.89 -19.68
N HIS A 726 4.65 -30.59 -18.68
CA HIS A 726 3.95 -31.85 -18.87
C HIS A 726 2.51 -31.60 -19.29
N CYS A 727 2.09 -32.25 -20.35
CA CYS A 727 0.78 -32.16 -20.93
C CYS A 727 0.06 -33.50 -20.92
N LYS A 728 -1.21 -33.46 -20.53
CA LYS A 728 -2.13 -34.58 -20.58
C LYS A 728 -3.37 -34.12 -21.33
N GLU A 729 -3.58 -34.63 -22.53
CA GLU A 729 -4.65 -34.19 -23.42
C GLU A 729 -5.52 -35.37 -23.86
N ARG A 730 -6.73 -35.08 -24.33
CA ARG A 730 -7.66 -36.06 -24.88
C ARG A 730 -7.77 -35.90 -26.38
N ASP A 731 -7.91 -37.02 -27.08
CA ASP A 731 -8.27 -37.06 -28.49
C ASP A 731 -9.80 -37.00 -28.68
N ALA A 732 -10.25 -37.00 -29.92
CA ALA A 732 -11.67 -36.98 -30.28
C ALA A 732 -12.42 -38.26 -29.87
N SER A 733 -11.72 -39.32 -29.52
CA SER A 733 -12.24 -40.62 -29.06
C SER A 733 -12.18 -40.75 -27.53
N ASP A 734 -11.96 -39.66 -26.81
CA ASP A 734 -11.82 -39.59 -25.33
C ASP A 734 -10.62 -40.39 -24.78
N CYS A 735 -9.66 -40.74 -25.64
CA CYS A 735 -8.42 -41.39 -25.22
C CYS A 735 -7.40 -40.36 -24.74
N TRP A 736 -6.69 -40.63 -23.66
CA TRP A 736 -5.66 -39.77 -23.15
C TRP A 736 -4.33 -40.03 -23.85
N PHE A 737 -3.58 -38.97 -24.13
CA PHE A 737 -2.19 -38.99 -24.51
C PHE A 737 -1.36 -37.99 -23.72
N TYR A 738 -0.10 -38.34 -23.53
CA TYR A 738 0.81 -37.61 -22.66
C TYR A 738 2.02 -37.15 -23.46
N PHE A 739 2.39 -35.89 -23.29
CA PHE A 739 3.60 -35.35 -23.90
C PHE A 739 4.24 -34.29 -23.00
N THR A 740 5.52 -34.05 -23.16
CA THR A 740 6.24 -32.95 -22.57
C THR A 740 6.77 -32.06 -23.66
N TYR A 741 6.71 -30.74 -23.42
CA TYR A 741 7.32 -29.80 -24.30
C TYR A 741 8.27 -28.90 -23.55
N GLY A 742 9.39 -28.53 -24.17
CA GLY A 742 10.38 -27.60 -23.62
C GLY A 742 11.02 -26.79 -24.72
N VAL A 743 11.43 -25.56 -24.36
CA VAL A 743 12.16 -24.64 -25.24
C VAL A 743 13.63 -24.66 -24.80
N ASN A 744 14.52 -24.97 -25.70
CA ASN A 744 15.95 -24.83 -25.45
C ASN A 744 16.37 -23.36 -25.53
N ASN A 745 16.77 -22.77 -24.40
CA ASN A 745 17.10 -21.34 -24.30
C ASN A 745 18.33 -20.93 -25.12
N THR A 746 19.11 -21.88 -25.66
CA THR A 746 20.31 -21.57 -26.46
C THR A 746 20.06 -21.53 -27.96
N GLU A 747 19.05 -22.25 -28.49
CA GLU A 747 18.74 -22.35 -29.91
C GLU A 747 17.31 -21.95 -30.27
N ASN A 748 16.49 -21.61 -29.31
CA ASN A 748 15.05 -21.31 -29.47
C ASN A 748 14.23 -22.43 -30.12
N ASP A 749 14.76 -23.68 -30.12
CA ASP A 749 14.10 -24.86 -30.68
C ASP A 749 13.15 -25.50 -29.66
N ILE A 750 11.95 -25.82 -30.12
CA ILE A 750 10.93 -26.51 -29.31
C ILE A 750 11.10 -28.00 -29.45
N HIS A 751 11.31 -28.71 -28.35
CA HIS A 751 11.37 -30.16 -28.27
C HIS A 751 10.13 -30.72 -27.61
N VAL A 752 9.47 -31.68 -28.26
CA VAL A 752 8.30 -32.37 -27.73
C VAL A 752 8.62 -33.86 -27.62
N HIS A 753 8.44 -34.43 -26.42
CA HIS A 753 8.50 -35.87 -26.17
C HIS A 753 7.05 -36.37 -25.93
N VAL A 754 6.63 -37.40 -26.65
CA VAL A 754 5.25 -37.89 -26.57
C VAL A 754 5.24 -39.38 -26.37
N VAL A 755 4.31 -39.89 -25.57
CA VAL A 755 4.05 -41.31 -25.42
C VAL A 755 3.26 -41.80 -26.63
N ASP A 756 3.76 -42.82 -27.30
CA ASP A 756 3.19 -43.37 -28.55
C ASP A 756 1.99 -44.29 -28.35
N VAL A 757 1.51 -44.45 -27.12
CA VAL A 757 0.35 -45.25 -26.73
C VAL A 757 -0.75 -44.35 -26.21
N LEU A 758 -1.99 -44.58 -26.71
CA LEU A 758 -3.21 -43.91 -26.23
C LEU A 758 -3.84 -44.72 -25.06
N GLU A 759 -4.15 -44.04 -23.97
CA GLU A 759 -4.94 -44.61 -22.86
C GLU A 759 -6.42 -44.29 -23.05
N CYS A 760 -7.16 -45.28 -23.56
CA CYS A 760 -8.60 -45.14 -23.80
C CYS A 760 -9.41 -45.65 -22.62
N PRO A 761 -10.42 -44.89 -22.13
CA PRO A 761 -11.26 -45.36 -21.03
C PRO A 761 -12.18 -46.49 -21.49
N THR A 762 -12.06 -47.61 -20.81
CA THR A 762 -13.09 -48.67 -20.90
C THR A 762 -14.25 -48.25 -20.00
N GLY A 763 -15.25 -47.61 -20.59
CA GLY A 763 -16.31 -46.96 -19.84
C GLY A 763 -17.25 -47.98 -19.14
N PRO A 764 -17.68 -47.71 -17.90
CA PRO A 764 -18.82 -48.40 -17.32
C PRO A 764 -20.12 -47.88 -17.96
N ASP A 765 -21.06 -48.83 -18.18
CA ASP A 765 -22.41 -48.52 -18.71
C ASP A 765 -23.08 -47.41 -17.93
N ILE A 766 -23.36 -46.28 -18.59
CA ILE A 766 -23.94 -45.08 -17.98
C ILE A 766 -25.44 -45.24 -17.68
N ILE A 767 -26.08 -46.20 -18.35
CA ILE A 767 -27.55 -46.41 -18.29
C ILE A 767 -28.07 -46.67 -16.87
N PRO A 768 -27.48 -47.56 -16.03
CA PRO A 768 -27.98 -47.77 -14.68
C PRO A 768 -27.74 -46.59 -13.73
N ILE A 769 -26.70 -45.80 -13.93
CA ILE A 769 -26.41 -44.64 -13.10
C ILE A 769 -27.44 -43.53 -13.33
N VAL A 770 -27.76 -43.23 -14.57
CA VAL A 770 -28.78 -42.21 -14.94
C VAL A 770 -30.15 -42.64 -14.46
N ALA A 771 -30.53 -43.94 -14.60
CA ALA A 771 -31.78 -44.44 -14.11
C ALA A 771 -31.92 -44.34 -12.57
N GLY A 772 -30.83 -44.60 -11.84
CA GLY A 772 -30.81 -44.44 -10.37
C GLY A 772 -30.95 -42.99 -9.90
N VAL A 773 -30.31 -42.06 -10.58
CA VAL A 773 -30.40 -40.62 -10.25
C VAL A 773 -31.80 -40.10 -10.54
N VAL A 774 -32.42 -40.44 -11.66
CA VAL A 774 -33.79 -40.00 -12.01
C VAL A 774 -34.80 -40.58 -11.00
N ALA A 775 -34.69 -41.84 -10.65
CA ALA A 775 -35.53 -42.44 -9.64
C ALA A 775 -35.38 -41.76 -8.27
N GLY A 776 -34.16 -41.43 -7.86
CA GLY A 776 -33.89 -40.70 -6.63
C GLY A 776 -34.53 -39.32 -6.58
N ILE A 777 -34.45 -38.54 -7.66
CA ILE A 777 -35.06 -37.22 -7.76
C ILE A 777 -36.60 -37.30 -7.67
N VAL A 778 -37.21 -38.26 -8.35
CA VAL A 778 -38.66 -38.50 -8.30
C VAL A 778 -39.13 -38.87 -6.88
N LEU A 779 -38.42 -39.77 -6.20
CA LEU A 779 -38.74 -40.15 -4.83
C LEU A 779 -38.59 -39.00 -3.83
N ILE A 780 -37.54 -38.14 -3.97
CA ILE A 780 -37.37 -36.96 -3.14
C ILE A 780 -38.48 -35.94 -3.41
N GLY A 781 -38.86 -35.73 -4.67
CA GLY A 781 -39.97 -34.87 -5.03
C GLY A 781 -41.31 -35.32 -4.44
N LEU A 782 -41.63 -36.60 -4.47
CA LEU A 782 -42.81 -37.17 -3.85
C LEU A 782 -42.80 -37.02 -2.32
N ALA A 783 -41.64 -37.27 -1.70
CA ALA A 783 -41.50 -37.06 -0.25
C ALA A 783 -41.72 -35.61 0.17
N LEU A 784 -41.17 -34.66 -0.57
CA LEU A 784 -41.41 -33.23 -0.32
C LEU A 784 -42.86 -32.81 -0.51
N LEU A 785 -43.59 -33.37 -1.51
CA LEU A 785 -45.01 -33.12 -1.69
C LEU A 785 -45.86 -33.71 -0.55
N LEU A 786 -45.48 -34.87 -0.05
CA LEU A 786 -46.16 -35.47 1.12
C LEU A 786 -45.93 -34.63 2.39
N ILE A 787 -44.71 -34.18 2.61
CA ILE A 787 -44.39 -33.28 3.75
C ILE A 787 -45.13 -31.96 3.62
N TRP A 788 -45.19 -31.36 2.44
CA TRP A 788 -45.92 -30.15 2.20
C TRP A 788 -47.43 -30.32 2.46
N LYS A 789 -48.03 -31.41 1.96
CA LYS A 789 -49.42 -31.74 2.21
C LYS A 789 -49.73 -31.99 3.69
N LEU A 790 -48.79 -32.62 4.40
CA LEU A 790 -48.91 -32.81 5.86
C LEU A 790 -48.86 -31.49 6.61
N LEU A 791 -47.94 -30.59 6.23
CA LEU A 791 -47.79 -29.27 6.82
C LEU A 791 -49.04 -28.39 6.56
N MET A 792 -49.63 -28.46 5.37
CA MET A 792 -50.90 -27.77 5.06
C MET A 792 -52.05 -28.31 5.91
N ILE A 793 -52.19 -29.61 6.06
CA ILE A 793 -53.24 -30.22 6.92
C ILE A 793 -53.04 -29.80 8.39
N ILE A 794 -51.81 -29.70 8.87
CA ILE A 794 -51.53 -29.21 10.23
C ILE A 794 -51.84 -27.74 10.37
N HIS A 795 -51.55 -26.94 9.35
CA HIS A 795 -51.86 -25.53 9.31
C HIS A 795 -53.37 -25.27 9.30
N ASP A 796 -54.10 -25.95 8.43
CA ASP A 796 -55.56 -25.85 8.32
C ASP A 796 -56.24 -26.27 9.63
N ARG A 797 -55.78 -27.35 10.29
CA ARG A 797 -56.27 -27.72 11.61
C ARG A 797 -56.02 -26.69 12.70
N ARG A 798 -54.86 -26.02 12.63
CA ARG A 798 -54.55 -24.93 13.58
C ARG A 798 -55.38 -23.67 13.33
N GLU A 799 -55.62 -23.34 12.07
CA GLU A 799 -56.53 -22.21 11.73
C GLU A 799 -57.98 -22.52 12.10
N PHE A 800 -58.45 -23.75 11.84
CA PHE A 800 -59.78 -24.18 12.22
C PHE A 800 -59.96 -24.16 13.73
N ALA A 801 -59.02 -24.60 14.51
CA ALA A 801 -59.01 -24.54 15.96
C ALA A 801 -59.00 -23.10 16.50
N LYS A 802 -58.31 -22.16 15.82
CA LYS A 802 -58.36 -20.72 16.14
C LYS A 802 -59.73 -20.15 15.84
N PHE A 803 -60.32 -20.50 14.71
CA PHE A 803 -61.62 -20.05 14.30
C PHE A 803 -62.72 -20.58 15.27
N GLU A 804 -62.67 -21.84 15.73
CA GLU A 804 -63.56 -22.38 16.74
C GLU A 804 -63.41 -21.67 18.08
N LYS A 805 -62.18 -21.34 18.47
CA LYS A 805 -61.93 -20.60 19.71
C LYS A 805 -62.41 -19.15 19.64
N GLU A 806 -62.30 -18.50 18.49
CA GLU A 806 -62.89 -17.16 18.26
C GLU A 806 -64.41 -17.19 18.20
N LYS A 807 -65.01 -18.23 17.61
CA LYS A 807 -66.43 -18.44 17.57
C LYS A 807 -67.05 -18.68 18.99
N MET A 808 -66.32 -19.36 19.87
CA MET A 808 -66.75 -19.58 21.27
C MET A 808 -66.61 -18.35 22.14
N ASN A 809 -65.65 -17.45 21.80
CA ASN A 809 -65.44 -16.21 22.52
C ASN A 809 -66.27 -15.01 22.02
N ALA A 810 -66.96 -15.17 20.86
CA ALA A 810 -67.90 -14.15 20.36
C ALA A 810 -69.17 -14.19 21.16
N LYS A 811 -69.27 -13.33 22.18
CA LYS A 811 -70.53 -12.96 22.81
C LYS A 811 -71.37 -12.21 21.78
N TRP A 812 -72.46 -12.83 21.32
CA TRP A 812 -73.44 -12.15 20.52
C TRP A 812 -74.23 -11.17 21.45
N ASP A 813 -73.91 -9.89 21.35
CA ASP A 813 -74.76 -8.85 21.88
C ASP A 813 -75.97 -8.73 20.91
N THR A 814 -77.16 -9.04 21.41
CA THR A 814 -78.42 -9.01 20.68
C THR A 814 -78.92 -7.57 20.55
N GLY A 815 -78.28 -6.76 19.72
CA GLY A 815 -78.64 -5.36 19.62
C GLY A 815 -78.53 -4.69 18.26
N GLU A 816 -77.59 -5.09 17.41
CA GLU A 816 -77.46 -4.45 16.07
C GLU A 816 -77.04 -5.45 15.00
N ASN A 817 -77.87 -5.64 14.01
CA ASN A 817 -77.62 -6.42 12.85
C ASN A 817 -76.62 -5.64 11.94
N PRO A 818 -75.37 -6.11 11.70
CA PRO A 818 -74.39 -5.39 10.93
C PRO A 818 -74.76 -5.17 9.45
N ILE A 819 -75.80 -5.78 8.94
CA ILE A 819 -76.26 -5.69 7.56
C ILE A 819 -77.04 -4.36 7.29
N TYR A 820 -77.39 -3.61 8.32
CA TYR A 820 -78.20 -2.35 8.18
C TYR A 820 -77.40 -1.09 8.61
N LYS A 821 -76.11 -1.04 8.55
CA LYS A 821 -75.37 0.23 8.59
C LYS A 821 -75.19 0.77 7.16
N SER A 822 -75.81 1.88 6.91
CA SER A 822 -75.67 2.68 5.69
C SER A 822 -74.16 2.81 5.28
N ALA A 823 -73.96 2.54 4.00
CA ALA A 823 -72.64 2.61 3.37
C ALA A 823 -72.16 4.06 3.26
N VAL A 824 -71.67 4.63 4.36
CA VAL A 824 -70.85 5.87 4.40
C VAL A 824 -69.71 5.59 5.31
N THR A 825 -68.76 4.85 4.79
CA THR A 825 -67.42 4.80 5.38
C THR A 825 -66.39 5.13 4.27
N THR A 826 -65.79 6.26 4.44
CA THR A 826 -64.51 6.58 3.78
C THR A 826 -63.52 5.49 4.19
N VAL A 827 -63.19 4.61 3.27
CA VAL A 827 -62.10 3.66 3.44
C VAL A 827 -60.81 4.47 3.27
N ILE A 828 -60.14 4.77 4.35
CA ILE A 828 -58.80 5.34 4.35
C ILE A 828 -57.86 4.21 3.88
N ASN A 829 -57.32 4.35 2.69
CA ASN A 829 -56.32 3.45 2.18
C ASN A 829 -54.97 3.74 2.87
N PRO A 830 -54.41 2.85 3.69
CA PRO A 830 -53.19 3.10 4.45
C PRO A 830 -51.95 3.30 3.59
N LYS A 831 -52.04 3.19 2.25
CA LYS A 831 -50.98 3.50 1.31
C LYS A 831 -50.97 4.93 0.77
N TYR A 832 -51.88 5.80 1.24
CA TYR A 832 -51.98 7.18 0.76
C TYR A 832 -52.11 8.20 1.88
N GLU A 833 -51.44 8.02 3.00
CA GLU A 833 -51.10 9.18 3.86
C GLU A 833 -49.85 9.82 3.28
N GLY A 834 -50.11 10.74 2.35
CA GLY A 834 -49.12 11.67 1.89
C GLY A 834 -48.88 12.76 2.95
N LYS A 835 -47.67 12.91 3.29
CA LYS A 835 -47.06 14.21 3.54
C LYS A 835 -45.92 14.43 2.56
#